data_df62a7791a141b359979ed990ac8cd32
#
_entry.id   df62a7791a141b359979ed990ac8cd32
#
_cell.length_a   1.000
_cell.length_b   1.000
_cell.length_c   1.000
_cell.angle_alpha   90.00
_cell.angle_beta   90.00
_cell.angle_gamma   90.00
#
_symmetry.space_group_name_H-M   'P 1'
#
loop_
_entity.id
_entity.type
_entity.pdbx_description
1 polymer ?
#
loop_
_entity_poly.entity_id
_entity_poly.type
_entity_poly.pdbx_seq_one_letter_code
_entity_poly.pdbx_strand_id
1 'polypeptide(L)'
;MKKLCAVLVLLVMLVAAVAFAEGDVALNLTQVHDYEVADSLCYVGDTLYMLGTYGVYAYQGGELSTAIDLSDTYLYRYNQERPEDETEASIWEKAISVIFTDGQTLYGLQPYSGQIFQLTEGKLEPYTQLPEDILYVQSDDFYREIKGTTMNNGKLFLLLGTDNYDEYDKTELAIFDFATQDVMYSGITGIQSIAQGEGCDLIIYTQDDENTIWKYNANSDMNESEVMKLEGMEAPSGMAFYQGKLVYFADNRVYEVDEAGNRLVKAYIPVQYAMVSTSAACSEAGVYAYPYANHVFLRDISKDGESTQTVLTLMGSVSPDMLVNFSIEHPDVAVVSAQTLNSSEIQQAALSGDDSIDLFVVSAPGSYTALKEKGYLAAIDNESLCVDAKTLYPAIQNVIFDGETLLGYPISLMLDSWTVNETQWKNMELGEYPTTYAELFDKIKVWLDEYALDYPDYTLADIQQMGIDGLVTMIVKAYVAQNENEDGQVSFDTEEFRSLMALVAQNQQLFAEENEQWGMPLISSYYMGFGITYADRDAMVMMLPPTLEKGQQQTLNANIDVMCISASSKKQEAAKAFVAYCAEHLDQMTQYEIHPSMIAPVESTTYKARLETLNSELNDLQDRYAKEENDEKKYTLEDEITAKQEMIASVEDGKWAISPESIEIYRKAAEQMTIPYQSKFSSNGSDGFGMLSDVILQYCADGLEESEVNALIHELNRVADMVYMENH
;
A
#
# COMPACT_ATOMS: atom_id res chain seq x y z
N MET A 1 -3.77 44.59 7.45
CA MET A 1 -4.24 43.34 6.83
C MET A 1 -3.32 42.15 7.16
N LYS A 2 -2.01 42.11 6.82
CA LYS A 2 -1.13 40.95 7.12
C LYS A 2 -1.05 40.52 8.59
N LYS A 3 -1.11 41.46 9.56
CA LYS A 3 -1.14 41.11 10.98
C LYS A 3 -2.50 40.58 11.48
N LEU A 4 -3.59 40.94 10.80
CA LEU A 4 -4.93 40.45 11.11
C LEU A 4 -5.10 39.02 10.55
N CYS A 5 -4.56 38.70 9.37
CA CYS A 5 -4.55 37.35 8.82
C CYS A 5 -3.70 36.39 9.67
N ALA A 6 -2.53 36.82 10.16
CA ALA A 6 -1.69 35.98 11.03
C ALA A 6 -2.37 35.68 12.38
N VAL A 7 -3.11 36.65 12.94
CA VAL A 7 -3.90 36.46 14.16
C VAL A 7 -5.11 35.56 13.89
N LEU A 8 -5.75 35.67 12.72
CA LEU A 8 -6.86 34.78 12.34
C LEU A 8 -6.40 33.35 12.11
N VAL A 9 -5.25 33.14 11.45
CA VAL A 9 -4.64 31.82 11.25
C VAL A 9 -4.21 31.21 12.60
N LEU A 10 -3.61 32.02 13.48
CA LEU A 10 -3.29 31.55 14.85
C LEU A 10 -4.56 31.26 15.68
N LEU A 11 -5.65 32.05 15.50
CA LEU A 11 -6.92 31.77 16.16
C LEU A 11 -7.64 30.54 15.59
N VAL A 12 -7.52 30.28 14.28
CA VAL A 12 -8.04 29.06 13.64
C VAL A 12 -7.24 27.83 14.08
N MET A 13 -5.90 27.94 14.19
CA MET A 13 -5.08 26.86 14.76
C MET A 13 -5.34 26.68 16.28
N LEU A 14 -5.59 27.74 17.04
CA LEU A 14 -5.97 27.62 18.45
C LEU A 14 -7.41 27.09 18.62
N VAL A 15 -8.34 27.40 17.71
CA VAL A 15 -9.71 26.88 17.78
C VAL A 15 -9.75 25.42 17.33
N ALA A 16 -8.89 25.01 16.36
CA ALA A 16 -8.70 23.60 16.06
C ALA A 16 -8.08 22.81 17.25
N ALA A 17 -7.17 23.45 18.02
CA ALA A 17 -6.61 22.84 19.24
C ALA A 17 -7.57 22.82 20.45
N VAL A 18 -8.65 23.59 20.43
CA VAL A 18 -9.62 23.70 21.57
C VAL A 18 -10.87 22.84 21.33
N ALA A 19 -11.08 22.32 20.11
CA ALA A 19 -12.22 21.44 19.80
C ALA A 19 -11.99 19.95 20.12
N PHE A 20 -10.79 19.58 20.56
CA PHE A 20 -10.45 18.21 20.99
C PHE A 20 -10.41 18.08 22.52
N ALA A 21 -11.43 18.57 23.18
CA ALA A 21 -11.68 18.24 24.56
C ALA A 21 -12.44 16.91 24.63
N GLU A 22 -11.79 15.90 25.18
CA GLU A 22 -12.38 14.64 25.65
C GLU A 22 -12.90 13.71 24.53
N GLY A 23 -12.01 12.84 23.96
CA GLY A 23 -12.53 11.74 23.18
C GLY A 23 -11.49 11.06 22.32
N ASP A 24 -11.79 10.95 21.07
CA ASP A 24 -11.05 10.16 20.10
C ASP A 24 -10.02 11.04 19.37
N VAL A 25 -8.76 10.65 19.41
CA VAL A 25 -7.64 11.35 18.76
C VAL A 25 -6.90 10.38 17.84
N ALA A 26 -6.37 10.86 16.73
CA ALA A 26 -5.37 10.18 15.92
C ALA A 26 -4.09 11.03 15.95
N LEU A 27 -3.05 10.52 16.58
CA LEU A 27 -1.75 11.18 16.60
C LEU A 27 -1.02 10.86 15.30
N ASN A 28 -0.67 11.88 14.54
CA ASN A 28 0.16 11.72 13.35
C ASN A 28 1.64 11.85 13.74
N LEU A 29 2.40 10.79 13.63
CA LEU A 29 3.81 10.74 14.01
C LEU A 29 4.73 11.46 12.99
N THR A 30 4.26 11.71 11.77
CA THR A 30 5.02 12.51 10.80
C THR A 30 5.25 13.96 11.25
N GLN A 31 4.51 14.43 12.27
CA GLN A 31 4.73 15.74 12.90
C GLN A 31 6.06 15.82 13.67
N VAL A 32 6.62 14.68 14.09
CA VAL A 32 7.90 14.63 14.82
C VAL A 32 9.05 14.18 13.92
N HIS A 33 8.80 13.29 12.97
CA HIS A 33 9.77 12.88 11.96
C HIS A 33 9.06 12.33 10.72
N ASP A 34 9.53 12.67 9.51
CA ASP A 34 9.03 12.10 8.26
C ASP A 34 9.22 10.56 8.26
N TYR A 35 8.22 9.84 7.80
CA TYR A 35 8.19 8.35 7.76
C TYR A 35 8.21 7.65 9.13
N GLU A 36 7.75 8.32 10.19
CA GLU A 36 7.70 7.72 11.53
C GLU A 36 6.51 6.77 11.68
N VAL A 37 6.78 5.60 12.29
CA VAL A 37 5.77 4.60 12.65
C VAL A 37 5.99 4.15 14.09
N ALA A 38 4.93 3.78 14.80
CA ALA A 38 5.06 3.27 16.17
C ALA A 38 5.14 1.74 16.17
N ASP A 39 6.23 1.20 16.72
CA ASP A 39 6.44 -0.25 16.85
C ASP A 39 5.89 -0.80 18.18
N SER A 40 6.05 -0.04 19.28
CA SER A 40 5.54 -0.43 20.59
C SER A 40 5.04 0.75 21.40
N LEU A 41 4.04 0.49 22.25
CA LEU A 41 3.34 1.48 23.05
C LEU A 41 3.27 1.06 24.51
N CYS A 42 3.37 2.01 25.44
CA CYS A 42 3.02 1.79 26.83
C CYS A 42 2.65 3.09 27.56
N TYR A 43 1.81 3.00 28.59
CA TYR A 43 1.52 4.12 29.49
C TYR A 43 2.37 4.07 30.74
N VAL A 44 2.99 5.19 31.10
CA VAL A 44 3.59 5.42 32.42
C VAL A 44 2.80 6.56 33.09
N GLY A 45 1.95 6.22 34.05
CA GLY A 45 0.94 7.14 34.55
C GLY A 45 0.02 7.62 33.42
N ASP A 46 -0.11 8.95 33.27
CA ASP A 46 -0.95 9.57 32.21
C ASP A 46 -0.21 9.84 30.91
N THR A 47 1.06 9.47 30.81
CA THR A 47 1.88 9.69 29.60
C THR A 47 1.93 8.45 28.75
N LEU A 48 1.49 8.55 27.48
CA LEU A 48 1.69 7.51 26.47
C LEU A 48 3.10 7.66 25.89
N TYR A 49 3.89 6.61 25.99
CA TYR A 49 5.17 6.49 25.30
C TYR A 49 5.05 5.58 24.09
N MET A 50 5.70 5.99 23.02
CA MET A 50 5.68 5.32 21.71
C MET A 50 7.10 5.17 21.22
N LEU A 51 7.54 3.96 20.93
CA LEU A 51 8.81 3.73 20.25
C LEU A 51 8.56 3.78 18.75
N GLY A 52 9.18 4.71 18.08
CA GLY A 52 9.19 4.85 16.65
C GLY A 52 10.56 4.57 16.03
N THR A 53 10.68 4.72 14.73
CA THR A 53 11.92 4.44 13.97
C THR A 53 13.09 5.29 14.45
N TYR A 54 12.85 6.59 14.72
CA TYR A 54 13.88 7.57 15.02
C TYR A 54 13.90 8.05 16.46
N GLY A 55 12.95 7.60 17.30
CA GLY A 55 12.92 8.06 18.68
C GLY A 55 11.89 7.38 19.56
N VAL A 56 11.98 7.70 20.85
CA VAL A 56 10.87 7.46 21.79
C VAL A 56 10.12 8.78 21.92
N TYR A 57 8.83 8.73 21.65
CA TYR A 57 7.93 9.88 21.72
C TYR A 57 7.03 9.79 22.94
N ALA A 58 6.68 10.94 23.49
CA ALA A 58 5.75 11.05 24.62
C ALA A 58 4.55 11.90 24.23
N TYR A 59 3.36 11.42 24.55
CA TYR A 59 2.13 12.20 24.43
C TYR A 59 1.48 12.40 25.79
N GLN A 60 1.33 13.65 26.19
CA GLN A 60 0.74 14.03 27.47
C GLN A 60 0.03 15.37 27.35
N GLY A 61 -1.17 15.48 27.89
CA GLY A 61 -1.92 16.75 27.95
C GLY A 61 -2.23 17.38 26.59
N GLY A 62 -2.30 16.58 25.52
CA GLY A 62 -2.55 17.05 24.17
C GLY A 62 -1.28 17.41 23.37
N GLU A 63 -0.11 17.25 23.94
CA GLU A 63 1.17 17.57 23.29
C GLU A 63 1.97 16.31 22.98
N LEU A 64 2.43 16.18 21.74
CA LEU A 64 3.36 15.16 21.26
C LEU A 64 4.77 15.74 21.23
N SER A 65 5.73 15.04 21.83
CA SER A 65 7.13 15.48 21.92
C SER A 65 8.10 14.30 21.83
N THR A 66 9.34 14.57 21.41
CA THR A 66 10.41 13.58 21.43
C THR A 66 10.96 13.47 22.86
N ALA A 67 10.78 12.31 23.46
CA ALA A 67 11.33 12.00 24.78
C ALA A 67 12.80 11.57 24.70
N ILE A 68 13.15 10.77 23.69
CA ILE A 68 14.54 10.34 23.41
C ILE A 68 14.73 10.32 21.90
N ASP A 69 15.77 10.99 21.44
CA ASP A 69 16.20 10.94 20.04
C ASP A 69 17.07 9.67 19.82
N LEU A 70 16.68 8.84 18.89
CA LEU A 70 17.34 7.60 18.49
C LEU A 70 17.74 7.60 17.01
N SER A 71 17.74 8.76 16.36
CA SER A 71 18.05 8.89 14.94
C SER A 71 19.42 8.34 14.55
N ASP A 72 20.41 8.44 15.45
CA ASP A 72 21.73 7.85 15.23
C ASP A 72 21.73 6.30 15.29
N THR A 73 20.69 5.69 15.86
CA THR A 73 20.64 4.24 16.11
C THR A 73 19.81 3.48 15.07
N TYR A 74 19.04 4.15 14.23
CA TYR A 74 18.04 3.49 13.37
C TYR A 74 18.64 2.43 12.44
N LEU A 75 19.82 2.65 11.89
CA LEU A 75 20.54 1.70 11.03
C LEU A 75 20.97 0.42 11.75
N TYR A 76 21.05 0.47 13.08
CA TYR A 76 21.55 -0.60 13.92
C TYR A 76 20.45 -1.39 14.63
N ARG A 77 19.19 -0.97 14.57
CA ARG A 77 18.07 -1.64 15.27
C ARG A 77 17.85 -3.08 14.81
N TYR A 78 18.15 -3.36 13.54
CA TYR A 78 18.00 -4.68 12.91
C TYR A 78 19.36 -5.33 12.58
N ASN A 79 20.46 -4.74 13.05
CA ASN A 79 21.79 -5.30 12.85
C ASN A 79 22.10 -6.33 13.93
N GLN A 80 22.11 -7.61 13.54
CA GLN A 80 22.36 -8.74 14.44
C GLN A 80 23.80 -8.81 14.90
N GLU A 81 24.75 -8.34 14.09
CA GLU A 81 26.16 -8.37 14.41
C GLU A 81 26.62 -7.05 15.01
N ARG A 82 27.37 -7.13 16.12
CA ARG A 82 27.99 -5.96 16.72
C ARG A 82 29.09 -5.42 15.81
N PRO A 83 29.09 -4.14 15.42
CA PRO A 83 30.13 -3.54 14.60
C PRO A 83 31.51 -3.63 15.26
N GLU A 84 32.56 -3.79 14.44
CA GLU A 84 33.95 -3.84 14.92
C GLU A 84 34.47 -2.43 15.33
N ASP A 85 33.98 -1.37 14.70
CA ASP A 85 34.30 0.01 15.04
C ASP A 85 33.71 0.39 16.40
N GLU A 86 34.55 0.91 17.32
CA GLU A 86 34.13 1.24 18.69
C GLU A 86 33.02 2.31 18.72
N THR A 87 33.01 3.23 17.78
CA THR A 87 31.97 4.29 17.70
C THR A 87 30.64 3.69 17.25
N GLU A 88 30.65 2.91 16.19
CA GLU A 88 29.47 2.20 15.70
C GLU A 88 28.96 1.19 16.73
N ALA A 89 29.85 0.44 17.39
CA ALA A 89 29.49 -0.47 18.46
C ALA A 89 28.78 0.25 19.63
N SER A 90 29.23 1.46 19.97
CA SER A 90 28.60 2.28 21.02
C SER A 90 27.21 2.78 20.64
N ILE A 91 26.95 3.01 19.34
CA ILE A 91 25.61 3.36 18.81
C ILE A 91 24.74 2.13 18.78
N TRP A 92 25.24 1.01 18.24
CA TRP A 92 24.55 -0.27 18.17
C TRP A 92 24.07 -0.75 19.55
N GLU A 93 24.88 -0.60 20.60
CA GLU A 93 24.52 -0.98 21.98
C GLU A 93 23.27 -0.24 22.50
N LYS A 94 22.94 0.93 21.96
CA LYS A 94 21.78 1.76 22.34
C LYS A 94 20.56 1.61 21.40
N ALA A 95 20.67 0.77 20.38
CA ALA A 95 19.61 0.57 19.38
C ALA A 95 18.48 -0.28 19.97
N ILE A 96 17.63 0.30 20.79
CA ILE A 96 16.45 -0.39 21.36
C ILE A 96 15.40 -0.64 20.28
N SER A 97 14.73 -1.80 20.34
CA SER A 97 13.65 -2.16 19.40
C SER A 97 12.30 -2.41 20.11
N VAL A 98 12.25 -2.41 21.41
CA VAL A 98 11.04 -2.61 22.19
C VAL A 98 11.07 -1.73 23.44
N ILE A 99 9.91 -1.13 23.78
CA ILE A 99 9.71 -0.47 25.07
C ILE A 99 8.65 -1.19 25.90
N PHE A 100 8.78 -1.15 27.21
CA PHE A 100 7.82 -1.71 28.16
C PHE A 100 7.90 -0.98 29.50
N THR A 101 6.96 -1.24 30.40
CA THR A 101 6.85 -0.53 31.67
C THR A 101 6.38 -1.42 32.81
N ASP A 102 6.78 -1.10 34.04
CA ASP A 102 6.23 -1.61 35.28
C ASP A 102 5.06 -0.74 35.84
N GLY A 103 4.61 0.23 35.04
CA GLY A 103 3.60 1.23 35.42
C GLY A 103 4.18 2.51 35.98
N GLN A 104 5.45 2.54 36.41
CA GLN A 104 6.14 3.71 36.99
C GLN A 104 7.40 4.11 36.20
N THR A 105 8.04 3.15 35.59
CA THR A 105 9.32 3.33 34.89
C THR A 105 9.19 2.82 33.46
N LEU A 106 9.80 3.55 32.54
CA LEU A 106 9.90 3.16 31.14
C LEU A 106 11.24 2.45 30.91
N TYR A 107 11.17 1.29 30.27
CA TYR A 107 12.34 0.47 29.91
C TYR A 107 12.41 0.30 28.39
N GLY A 108 13.64 0.09 27.88
CA GLY A 108 13.90 -0.27 26.48
C GLY A 108 14.80 -1.49 26.40
N LEU A 109 14.59 -2.34 25.42
CA LEU A 109 15.39 -3.55 25.17
C LEU A 109 16.12 -3.44 23.83
N GLN A 110 17.43 -3.67 23.87
CA GLN A 110 18.23 -3.93 22.68
C GLN A 110 18.32 -5.46 22.49
N PRO A 111 17.69 -6.03 21.43
CA PRO A 111 17.45 -7.47 21.35
C PRO A 111 18.71 -8.29 21.10
N TYR A 112 19.69 -7.76 20.38
CA TYR A 112 20.88 -8.51 19.99
C TYR A 112 21.96 -8.60 21.07
N SER A 113 22.00 -7.62 21.99
CA SER A 113 22.85 -7.68 23.17
C SER A 113 22.14 -8.19 24.41
N GLY A 114 20.81 -8.21 24.41
CA GLY A 114 20.01 -8.49 25.60
C GLY A 114 20.05 -7.37 26.65
N GLN A 115 20.61 -6.21 26.33
CA GLN A 115 20.72 -5.09 27.27
C GLN A 115 19.36 -4.42 27.47
N ILE A 116 18.92 -4.35 28.73
CA ILE A 116 17.76 -3.57 29.14
C ILE A 116 18.25 -2.22 29.68
N PHE A 117 17.64 -1.15 29.14
CA PHE A 117 17.87 0.21 29.60
C PHE A 117 16.67 0.70 30.38
N GLN A 118 16.92 1.56 31.36
CA GLN A 118 15.91 2.42 31.96
C GLN A 118 15.93 3.76 31.21
N LEU A 119 14.77 4.26 30.84
CA LEU A 119 14.62 5.53 30.15
C LEU A 119 14.29 6.62 31.17
N THR A 120 15.25 7.52 31.43
CA THR A 120 15.15 8.56 32.45
C THR A 120 15.60 9.91 31.87
N GLU A 121 14.78 10.95 32.02
CA GLU A 121 15.14 12.34 31.69
C GLU A 121 15.84 12.51 30.33
N GLY A 122 15.30 11.83 29.27
CA GLY A 122 15.81 11.89 27.90
C GLY A 122 17.11 11.09 27.68
N LYS A 123 17.42 10.11 28.53
CA LYS A 123 18.62 9.26 28.43
C LYS A 123 18.29 7.79 28.61
N LEU A 124 19.07 6.96 27.92
CA LEU A 124 19.14 5.52 28.10
C LEU A 124 20.23 5.21 29.14
N GLU A 125 19.84 4.69 30.31
CA GLU A 125 20.76 4.23 31.34
C GLU A 125 20.73 2.70 31.42
N PRO A 126 21.87 1.99 31.30
CA PRO A 126 21.91 0.54 31.44
C PRO A 126 21.34 0.11 32.79
N TYR A 127 20.35 -0.81 32.75
CA TYR A 127 19.67 -1.29 33.94
C TYR A 127 20.05 -2.74 34.30
N THR A 128 19.83 -3.67 33.38
CA THR A 128 20.19 -5.08 33.52
C THR A 128 20.35 -5.73 32.15
N GLN A 129 20.85 -6.95 32.13
CA GLN A 129 21.06 -7.69 30.88
C GLN A 129 20.33 -9.04 30.94
N LEU A 130 19.65 -9.40 29.88
CA LEU A 130 19.09 -10.72 29.70
C LEU A 130 20.21 -11.75 29.49
N PRO A 131 20.05 -12.99 29.95
CA PRO A 131 20.90 -14.09 29.53
C PRO A 131 20.89 -14.25 27.99
N GLU A 132 22.10 -14.50 27.44
CA GLU A 132 22.31 -14.54 26.00
C GLU A 132 21.44 -15.59 25.29
N ASP A 133 21.16 -16.72 25.94
CA ASP A 133 20.40 -17.85 25.42
C ASP A 133 18.88 -17.60 25.29
N ILE A 134 18.36 -16.48 25.79
CA ILE A 134 16.95 -16.13 25.61
C ILE A 134 16.67 -15.69 24.18
N LEU A 135 17.50 -14.80 23.66
CA LEU A 135 17.27 -14.14 22.38
C LEU A 135 18.10 -14.75 21.23
N TYR A 136 19.21 -15.41 21.54
CA TYR A 136 20.10 -16.04 20.56
C TYR A 136 20.07 -17.55 20.63
N VAL A 137 19.86 -18.21 19.50
CA VAL A 137 19.86 -19.68 19.38
C VAL A 137 21.17 -20.13 18.77
N GLN A 138 22.10 -20.59 19.62
CA GLN A 138 23.46 -20.96 19.22
C GLN A 138 23.51 -22.16 18.23
N SER A 139 22.53 -23.07 18.29
CA SER A 139 22.50 -24.25 17.39
C SER A 139 22.22 -23.86 15.93
N ASP A 140 21.47 -22.81 15.72
CA ASP A 140 20.95 -22.41 14.41
C ASP A 140 21.49 -21.04 13.97
N ASP A 141 22.34 -20.41 14.79
CA ASP A 141 23.03 -19.14 14.53
C ASP A 141 22.07 -17.99 14.15
N PHE A 142 20.97 -17.83 14.90
CA PHE A 142 20.02 -16.75 14.69
C PHE A 142 19.48 -16.12 15.97
N TYR A 143 19.00 -14.88 15.86
CA TYR A 143 18.27 -14.19 16.93
C TYR A 143 16.77 -14.40 16.78
N ARG A 144 16.10 -14.65 17.90
CA ARG A 144 14.64 -14.80 17.94
C ARG A 144 13.96 -13.45 17.81
N GLU A 145 12.96 -13.38 16.96
CA GLU A 145 12.11 -12.20 16.85
C GLU A 145 11.27 -12.01 18.13
N ILE A 146 11.19 -10.79 18.64
CA ILE A 146 10.31 -10.44 19.75
C ILE A 146 8.95 -10.02 19.19
N LYS A 147 7.94 -10.91 19.28
CA LYS A 147 6.58 -10.66 18.81
C LYS A 147 5.69 -9.92 19.81
N GLY A 148 6.08 -9.89 21.06
CA GLY A 148 5.33 -9.19 22.10
C GLY A 148 6.12 -9.11 23.39
N THR A 149 5.90 -8.03 24.12
CA THR A 149 6.61 -7.76 25.38
C THR A 149 5.68 -7.08 26.35
N THR A 150 5.69 -7.54 27.59
CA THR A 150 5.01 -6.87 28.70
C THR A 150 5.71 -7.15 30.02
N MET A 151 5.51 -6.29 31.01
CA MET A 151 6.07 -6.46 32.35
C MET A 151 4.96 -6.42 33.39
N ASN A 152 4.98 -7.35 34.30
CA ASN A 152 4.05 -7.39 35.44
C ASN A 152 4.66 -8.08 36.64
N ASN A 153 4.34 -7.64 37.84
CA ASN A 153 4.78 -8.22 39.11
C ASN A 153 6.30 -8.47 39.19
N GLY A 154 7.12 -7.58 38.62
CA GLY A 154 8.58 -7.69 38.60
C GLY A 154 9.11 -8.75 37.62
N LYS A 155 8.30 -9.24 36.71
CA LYS A 155 8.67 -10.18 35.66
C LYS A 155 8.49 -9.56 34.29
N LEU A 156 9.44 -9.79 33.39
CA LEU A 156 9.36 -9.47 31.99
C LEU A 156 8.92 -10.72 31.22
N PHE A 157 7.87 -10.57 30.42
CA PHE A 157 7.32 -11.60 29.56
C PHE A 157 7.69 -11.25 28.11
N LEU A 158 8.36 -12.16 27.43
CA LEU A 158 8.80 -12.05 26.05
C LEU A 158 8.15 -13.13 25.22
N LEU A 159 7.30 -12.75 24.29
CA LEU A 159 6.78 -13.65 23.27
C LEU A 159 7.79 -13.69 22.13
N LEU A 160 8.44 -14.82 21.96
CA LEU A 160 9.51 -15.04 21.00
C LEU A 160 9.00 -15.88 19.84
N GLY A 161 9.25 -15.42 18.62
CA GLY A 161 9.04 -16.19 17.39
C GLY A 161 10.24 -17.06 17.05
N THR A 162 10.08 -17.94 16.09
CA THR A 162 11.17 -18.69 15.47
C THR A 162 11.29 -18.26 14.01
N ASP A 163 12.50 -17.91 13.58
CA ASP A 163 12.76 -17.50 12.19
C ASP A 163 12.90 -18.68 11.22
N ASN A 164 12.55 -19.88 11.64
CA ASN A 164 12.57 -21.04 10.77
C ASN A 164 11.35 -21.03 9.85
N TYR A 165 11.57 -20.90 8.55
CA TYR A 165 10.52 -20.87 7.51
C TYR A 165 9.54 -22.03 7.57
N ASP A 166 9.96 -23.20 8.07
CA ASP A 166 9.11 -24.39 8.24
C ASP A 166 8.30 -24.37 9.55
N GLU A 167 8.53 -23.40 10.45
CA GLU A 167 7.93 -23.33 11.80
C GLU A 167 7.41 -21.92 12.15
N TYR A 168 6.98 -21.15 11.16
CA TYR A 168 6.55 -19.74 11.30
C TYR A 168 5.48 -19.51 12.39
N ASP A 169 4.71 -20.55 12.74
CA ASP A 169 3.63 -20.49 13.71
C ASP A 169 4.07 -20.87 15.15
N LYS A 170 5.35 -21.22 15.34
CA LYS A 170 5.82 -21.56 16.67
C LYS A 170 6.29 -20.34 17.42
N THR A 171 5.63 -20.05 18.51
CA THR A 171 6.02 -19.02 19.47
C THR A 171 6.35 -19.67 20.81
N GLU A 172 7.26 -19.05 21.55
CA GLU A 172 7.65 -19.45 22.89
C GLU A 172 7.56 -18.26 23.84
N LEU A 173 7.01 -18.46 25.02
CA LEU A 173 6.93 -17.42 26.03
C LEU A 173 8.05 -17.62 27.06
N ALA A 174 9.03 -16.70 27.03
CA ALA A 174 10.09 -16.59 28.03
C ALA A 174 9.69 -15.61 29.13
N ILE A 175 10.02 -15.94 30.37
CA ILE A 175 9.70 -15.17 31.57
C ILE A 175 11.00 -14.89 32.33
N PHE A 176 11.40 -13.63 32.41
CA PHE A 176 12.57 -13.20 33.14
C PHE A 176 12.16 -12.52 34.46
N ASP A 177 12.64 -13.03 35.59
CA ASP A 177 12.38 -12.47 36.91
C ASP A 177 13.51 -11.50 37.30
N PHE A 178 13.19 -10.21 37.45
CA PHE A 178 14.19 -9.17 37.77
C PHE A 178 14.82 -9.34 39.16
N ALA A 179 14.13 -9.99 40.11
CA ALA A 179 14.62 -10.14 41.47
C ALA A 179 15.65 -11.29 41.60
N THR A 180 15.40 -12.39 40.91
CA THR A 180 16.27 -13.58 40.94
C THR A 180 17.21 -13.66 39.73
N GLN A 181 16.92 -12.94 38.67
CA GLN A 181 17.60 -13.01 37.38
C GLN A 181 17.49 -14.39 36.70
N ASP A 182 16.48 -15.17 37.08
CA ASP A 182 16.22 -16.46 36.51
C ASP A 182 15.29 -16.33 35.28
N VAL A 183 15.43 -17.27 34.35
CA VAL A 183 14.57 -17.41 33.17
C VAL A 183 13.75 -18.68 33.27
N MET A 184 12.48 -18.57 32.97
CA MET A 184 11.57 -19.71 32.83
C MET A 184 10.90 -19.65 31.46
N TYR A 185 10.58 -20.81 30.92
CA TYR A 185 9.75 -20.95 29.73
C TYR A 185 8.40 -21.54 30.10
N SER A 186 7.33 -20.97 29.58
CA SER A 186 5.97 -21.38 29.93
C SER A 186 5.60 -22.78 29.45
N GLY A 187 6.25 -23.24 28.36
CA GLY A 187 5.89 -24.48 27.67
C GLY A 187 4.56 -24.39 26.89
N ILE A 188 3.94 -23.22 26.84
CA ILE A 188 2.72 -22.97 26.07
C ILE A 188 3.10 -22.71 24.62
N THR A 189 2.41 -23.37 23.69
CA THR A 189 2.61 -23.22 22.24
C THR A 189 1.42 -22.53 21.59
N GLY A 190 1.62 -21.97 20.40
CA GLY A 190 0.54 -21.33 19.62
C GLY A 190 0.10 -19.97 20.16
N ILE A 191 0.94 -19.33 21.00
CA ILE A 191 0.64 -17.98 21.50
C ILE A 191 0.80 -16.97 20.35
N GLN A 192 -0.24 -16.18 20.12
CA GLN A 192 -0.25 -15.14 19.09
C GLN A 192 -0.05 -13.75 19.67
N SER A 193 -0.54 -13.50 20.87
CA SER A 193 -0.33 -12.21 21.55
C SER A 193 -0.39 -12.35 23.06
N ILE A 194 0.22 -11.38 23.75
CA ILE A 194 0.25 -11.28 25.21
C ILE A 194 -0.07 -9.85 25.64
N ALA A 195 -0.65 -9.71 26.83
CA ALA A 195 -0.88 -8.42 27.48
C ALA A 195 -0.72 -8.54 29.00
N GLN A 196 -0.44 -7.39 29.63
CA GLN A 196 -0.38 -7.30 31.09
C GLN A 196 -1.74 -7.70 31.69
N GLY A 197 -1.72 -8.57 32.71
CA GLY A 197 -2.93 -9.03 33.38
C GLY A 197 -3.26 -8.16 34.61
N GLU A 198 -4.54 -8.05 34.93
CA GLU A 198 -5.03 -7.53 36.22
C GLU A 198 -5.56 -8.69 37.03
N GLY A 199 -5.01 -8.88 38.25
CA GLY A 199 -5.33 -10.05 39.08
C GLY A 199 -4.70 -11.38 38.62
N CYS A 200 -3.87 -11.34 37.57
CA CYS A 200 -3.03 -12.42 37.04
C CYS A 200 -1.73 -11.83 36.53
N ASP A 201 -0.75 -12.68 36.21
CA ASP A 201 0.52 -12.16 35.69
C ASP A 201 0.39 -11.72 34.23
N LEU A 202 -0.35 -12.46 33.42
CA LEU A 202 -0.41 -12.26 31.99
C LEU A 202 -1.77 -12.68 31.42
N ILE A 203 -2.19 -12.01 30.36
CA ILE A 203 -3.23 -12.47 29.43
C ILE A 203 -2.54 -13.01 28.18
N ILE A 204 -2.94 -14.19 27.75
CA ILE A 204 -2.40 -14.88 26.59
C ILE A 204 -3.55 -15.17 25.62
N TYR A 205 -3.35 -14.86 24.34
CA TYR A 205 -4.20 -15.36 23.27
C TYR A 205 -3.49 -16.48 22.52
N THR A 206 -4.17 -17.63 22.40
CA THR A 206 -3.73 -18.75 21.58
C THR A 206 -4.68 -18.94 20.40
N GLN A 207 -4.11 -19.09 19.21
CA GLN A 207 -4.86 -19.47 18.01
C GLN A 207 -4.87 -21.00 17.94
N ASP A 208 -5.86 -21.58 18.59
CA ASP A 208 -6.23 -22.97 18.45
C ASP A 208 -7.56 -23.07 17.69
N ASP A 209 -8.12 -24.27 17.56
CA ASP A 209 -9.40 -24.49 16.87
C ASP A 209 -10.56 -23.66 17.46
N GLU A 210 -10.40 -23.07 18.64
CA GLU A 210 -11.44 -22.35 19.38
C GLU A 210 -11.11 -20.89 19.70
N ASN A 211 -9.95 -20.36 19.29
CA ASN A 211 -9.48 -19.01 19.63
C ASN A 211 -9.61 -18.71 21.12
N THR A 212 -8.62 -19.06 21.92
CA THR A 212 -8.73 -19.05 23.38
C THR A 212 -7.93 -17.93 24.03
N ILE A 213 -8.51 -17.21 24.99
CA ILE A 213 -7.82 -16.26 25.86
C ILE A 213 -7.68 -16.83 27.25
N TRP A 214 -6.46 -16.76 27.78
CA TRP A 214 -6.09 -17.32 29.07
C TRP A 214 -5.68 -16.20 30.04
N LYS A 215 -6.13 -16.28 31.30
CA LYS A 215 -5.49 -15.60 32.42
C LYS A 215 -4.40 -16.53 32.97
N TYR A 216 -3.16 -16.12 32.89
CA TYR A 216 -2.00 -16.92 33.21
C TYR A 216 -1.23 -16.37 34.40
N ASN A 217 -0.77 -17.24 35.29
CA ASN A 217 0.15 -16.93 36.38
C ASN A 217 1.42 -17.77 36.23
N ALA A 218 2.59 -17.12 36.29
CA ALA A 218 3.87 -17.74 35.96
C ALA A 218 4.25 -19.00 36.79
N ASN A 219 3.59 -19.23 37.90
CA ASN A 219 3.83 -20.40 38.75
C ASN A 219 2.65 -21.41 38.72
N SER A 220 1.68 -21.22 37.84
CA SER A 220 0.53 -22.09 37.66
C SER A 220 0.66 -22.96 36.42
N ASP A 221 0.10 -24.17 36.49
CA ASP A 221 -0.10 -25.00 35.31
C ASP A 221 -1.22 -24.40 34.44
N MET A 222 -1.16 -24.57 33.11
CA MET A 222 -2.22 -24.12 32.20
C MET A 222 -3.61 -24.70 32.58
N ASN A 223 -3.64 -25.90 33.12
CA ASN A 223 -4.89 -26.54 33.59
C ASN A 223 -5.55 -25.79 34.76
N GLU A 224 -4.84 -24.92 35.46
CA GLU A 224 -5.33 -24.11 36.57
C GLU A 224 -5.69 -22.68 36.17
N SER A 225 -5.46 -22.32 34.90
CA SER A 225 -5.70 -20.98 34.37
C SER A 225 -7.15 -20.80 33.95
N GLU A 226 -7.71 -19.64 34.22
CA GLU A 226 -9.06 -19.27 33.80
C GLU A 226 -9.09 -19.02 32.28
N VAL A 227 -10.06 -19.63 31.61
CA VAL A 227 -10.17 -19.63 30.15
C VAL A 227 -11.40 -18.84 29.71
N MET A 228 -11.21 -17.94 28.77
CA MET A 228 -12.31 -17.31 28.03
C MET A 228 -12.23 -17.78 26.57
N LYS A 229 -13.31 -18.33 26.05
CA LYS A 229 -13.40 -18.75 24.65
C LYS A 229 -14.07 -17.67 23.81
N LEU A 230 -13.44 -17.31 22.70
CA LEU A 230 -13.98 -16.34 21.74
C LEU A 230 -14.55 -17.08 20.53
N GLU A 231 -15.77 -17.57 20.63
CA GLU A 231 -16.44 -18.27 19.52
C GLU A 231 -16.74 -17.30 18.36
N GLY A 232 -16.35 -17.70 17.14
CA GLY A 232 -16.72 -17.03 15.90
C GLY A 232 -16.10 -15.65 15.69
N MET A 233 -14.91 -15.38 16.23
CA MET A 233 -14.22 -14.10 16.10
C MET A 233 -12.94 -14.20 15.29
N GLU A 234 -12.59 -13.04 14.68
CA GLU A 234 -11.25 -12.79 14.20
C GLU A 234 -10.24 -12.73 15.36
N ALA A 235 -8.98 -12.98 15.06
CA ALA A 235 -7.90 -12.98 16.04
C ALA A 235 -7.83 -11.62 16.76
N PRO A 236 -7.90 -11.57 18.11
CA PRO A 236 -7.73 -10.35 18.86
C PRO A 236 -6.30 -9.84 18.70
N SER A 237 -6.17 -8.55 18.46
CA SER A 237 -4.90 -7.85 18.46
C SER A 237 -4.92 -6.71 19.45
N GLY A 238 -3.74 -6.23 19.84
CA GLY A 238 -3.64 -5.11 20.74
C GLY A 238 -4.44 -5.27 22.02
N MET A 239 -4.24 -6.35 22.74
CA MET A 239 -4.93 -6.62 24.00
C MET A 239 -4.43 -5.69 25.13
N ALA A 240 -5.35 -5.22 25.96
CA ALA A 240 -5.08 -4.44 27.15
C ALA A 240 -6.12 -4.72 28.24
N PHE A 241 -5.91 -4.18 29.43
CA PHE A 241 -6.88 -4.27 30.53
C PHE A 241 -7.35 -2.88 30.96
N TYR A 242 -8.64 -2.77 31.27
CA TYR A 242 -9.24 -1.57 31.83
C TYR A 242 -10.27 -1.95 32.89
N GLN A 243 -10.05 -1.52 34.14
CA GLN A 243 -10.96 -1.77 35.27
C GLN A 243 -11.37 -3.24 35.44
N GLY A 244 -10.41 -4.17 35.30
CA GLY A 244 -10.64 -5.60 35.44
C GLY A 244 -11.27 -6.30 34.23
N LYS A 245 -11.51 -5.55 33.16
CA LYS A 245 -12.07 -6.08 31.91
C LYS A 245 -11.02 -6.14 30.81
N LEU A 246 -11.07 -7.17 29.99
CA LEU A 246 -10.26 -7.28 28.79
C LEU A 246 -10.76 -6.29 27.75
N VAL A 247 -9.82 -5.56 27.15
CA VAL A 247 -10.06 -4.69 25.99
C VAL A 247 -9.15 -5.14 24.88
N TYR A 248 -9.68 -5.27 23.66
CA TYR A 248 -8.87 -5.63 22.52
C TYR A 248 -9.42 -5.04 21.22
N PHE A 249 -8.56 -4.95 20.23
CA PHE A 249 -8.93 -4.56 18.87
C PHE A 249 -9.13 -5.80 18.00
N ALA A 250 -10.20 -5.84 17.24
CA ALA A 250 -10.44 -6.79 16.16
C ALA A 250 -11.47 -6.19 15.19
N ASP A 251 -11.32 -6.47 13.90
CA ASP A 251 -12.30 -6.11 12.88
C ASP A 251 -12.76 -4.63 12.94
N ASN A 252 -11.79 -3.71 12.96
CA ASN A 252 -12.01 -2.26 13.10
C ASN A 252 -12.71 -1.81 14.39
N ARG A 253 -12.89 -2.69 15.37
CA ARG A 253 -13.62 -2.43 16.62
C ARG A 253 -12.73 -2.60 17.83
N VAL A 254 -12.91 -1.73 18.80
CA VAL A 254 -12.38 -1.90 20.14
C VAL A 254 -13.45 -2.53 21.01
N TYR A 255 -13.24 -3.74 21.45
CA TYR A 255 -14.17 -4.49 22.29
C TYR A 255 -13.77 -4.39 23.75
N GLU A 256 -14.75 -4.21 24.63
CA GLU A 256 -14.67 -4.51 26.05
C GLU A 256 -15.39 -5.83 26.31
N VAL A 257 -14.77 -6.72 27.08
CA VAL A 257 -15.32 -8.05 27.40
C VAL A 257 -15.60 -8.14 28.89
N ASP A 258 -16.83 -8.50 29.25
CA ASP A 258 -17.19 -8.72 30.62
C ASP A 258 -16.80 -10.12 31.14
N GLU A 259 -16.97 -10.38 32.46
CA GLU A 259 -16.65 -11.67 33.08
C GLU A 259 -17.46 -12.85 32.52
N ALA A 260 -18.59 -12.60 31.87
CA ALA A 260 -19.41 -13.60 31.22
C ALA A 260 -19.04 -13.87 29.78
N GLY A 261 -18.04 -13.17 29.23
CA GLY A 261 -17.61 -13.24 27.84
C GLY A 261 -18.46 -12.43 26.87
N ASN A 262 -19.39 -11.60 27.35
CA ASN A 262 -20.15 -10.71 26.48
C ASN A 262 -19.28 -9.55 26.02
N ARG A 263 -19.40 -9.22 24.74
CA ARG A 263 -18.61 -8.19 24.06
C ARG A 263 -19.42 -6.92 23.84
N LEU A 264 -18.82 -5.79 24.13
CA LEU A 264 -19.38 -4.48 23.95
C LEU A 264 -18.44 -3.67 23.06
N VAL A 265 -18.92 -3.15 21.92
CA VAL A 265 -18.13 -2.27 21.05
C VAL A 265 -18.03 -0.91 21.68
N LYS A 266 -16.83 -0.51 22.09
CA LYS A 266 -16.57 0.76 22.77
C LYS A 266 -16.19 1.87 21.78
N ALA A 267 -15.45 1.53 20.72
CA ALA A 267 -14.98 2.49 19.75
C ALA A 267 -14.66 1.78 18.41
N TYR A 268 -14.39 2.58 17.40
CA TYR A 268 -13.94 2.12 16.09
C TYR A 268 -12.58 2.73 15.73
N ILE A 269 -11.74 1.94 15.06
CA ILE A 269 -10.46 2.38 14.50
C ILE A 269 -10.49 2.06 13.01
N PRO A 270 -10.34 3.07 12.13
CA PRO A 270 -10.41 2.88 10.67
C PRO A 270 -9.09 2.30 10.13
N VAL A 271 -8.94 0.99 10.23
CA VAL A 271 -7.77 0.24 9.74
C VAL A 271 -8.15 -0.51 8.49
N GLN A 272 -7.33 -0.41 7.45
CA GLN A 272 -7.43 -1.24 6.25
C GLN A 272 -6.29 -2.24 6.23
N TYR A 273 -6.60 -3.48 5.85
CA TYR A 273 -5.69 -4.62 5.84
C TYR A 273 -5.11 -4.96 7.22
N ALA A 274 -5.15 -6.22 7.57
CA ALA A 274 -4.69 -6.75 8.84
C ALA A 274 -3.15 -6.77 8.96
N MET A 275 -2.51 -5.60 8.90
CA MET A 275 -1.25 -5.45 9.61
C MET A 275 -1.59 -5.32 11.08
N VAL A 276 -1.78 -6.47 11.69
CA VAL A 276 -2.19 -6.59 13.09
C VAL A 276 -1.00 -6.18 13.94
N SER A 277 -1.05 -4.97 14.50
CA SER A 277 -0.11 -4.64 15.58
C SER A 277 -0.50 -5.44 16.83
N THR A 278 0.44 -6.15 17.40
CA THR A 278 0.25 -6.79 18.71
C THR A 278 0.41 -5.78 19.85
N SER A 279 0.90 -4.57 19.56
CA SER A 279 1.12 -3.52 20.53
C SER A 279 -0.14 -2.67 20.71
N ALA A 280 -0.62 -2.61 21.94
CA ALA A 280 -1.62 -1.65 22.36
C ALA A 280 -1.43 -1.33 23.83
N ALA A 281 -1.99 -0.22 24.27
CA ALA A 281 -1.94 0.16 25.67
C ALA A 281 -3.27 0.82 26.08
N CYS A 282 -3.65 0.67 27.36
CA CYS A 282 -4.79 1.36 27.91
C CYS A 282 -4.38 2.11 29.19
N SER A 283 -4.75 3.39 29.29
CA SER A 283 -4.49 4.18 30.48
C SER A 283 -5.47 3.86 31.62
N GLU A 284 -5.12 4.23 32.85
CA GLU A 284 -6.03 4.15 34.00
C GLU A 284 -7.31 5.00 33.80
N ALA A 285 -7.24 6.04 32.99
CA ALA A 285 -8.39 6.89 32.63
C ALA A 285 -9.31 6.28 31.57
N GLY A 286 -8.92 5.14 30.97
CA GLY A 286 -9.69 4.46 29.92
C GLY A 286 -9.45 5.02 28.52
N VAL A 287 -8.23 5.47 28.23
CA VAL A 287 -7.82 5.81 26.88
C VAL A 287 -7.05 4.62 26.29
N TYR A 288 -7.64 3.97 25.32
CA TYR A 288 -7.04 2.86 24.57
C TYR A 288 -6.23 3.42 23.41
N ALA A 289 -4.96 3.05 23.31
CA ALA A 289 -4.02 3.44 22.27
C ALA A 289 -3.70 2.24 21.35
N TYR A 290 -3.77 2.46 20.04
CA TYR A 290 -3.48 1.45 19.02
C TYR A 290 -2.70 2.05 17.85
N PRO A 291 -1.53 1.51 17.47
CA PRO A 291 -0.72 2.00 16.38
C PRO A 291 -1.18 1.44 15.03
N TYR A 292 -1.20 2.27 14.01
CA TYR A 292 -1.46 1.85 12.63
C TYR A 292 -0.79 2.81 11.66
N ALA A 293 0.09 2.28 10.80
CA ALA A 293 0.91 3.09 9.90
C ALA A 293 1.65 4.21 10.68
N ASN A 294 1.63 5.42 10.17
CA ASN A 294 2.22 6.60 10.81
C ASN A 294 1.33 7.28 11.87
N HIS A 295 0.25 6.60 12.30
CA HIS A 295 -0.68 7.13 13.30
C HIS A 295 -0.75 6.25 14.55
N VAL A 296 -1.10 6.89 15.66
CA VAL A 296 -1.54 6.19 16.87
C VAL A 296 -2.94 6.69 17.22
N PHE A 297 -3.90 5.76 17.17
CA PHE A 297 -5.29 6.06 17.53
C PHE A 297 -5.48 5.99 19.03
N LEU A 298 -6.03 7.04 19.60
CA LEU A 298 -6.46 7.12 20.99
C LEU A 298 -8.00 7.10 21.01
N ARG A 299 -8.58 6.17 21.77
CA ARG A 299 -10.03 6.01 21.88
C ARG A 299 -10.46 6.01 23.35
N ASP A 300 -11.39 6.90 23.70
CA ASP A 300 -11.97 6.96 25.03
C ASP A 300 -13.01 5.83 25.19
N ILE A 301 -12.60 4.78 25.91
CA ILE A 301 -13.44 3.62 26.21
C ILE A 301 -14.08 3.70 27.61
N SER A 302 -13.85 4.77 28.35
CA SER A 302 -14.34 4.97 29.72
C SER A 302 -15.87 5.16 29.79
N LYS A 303 -16.49 5.60 28.69
CA LYS A 303 -17.94 5.86 28.62
C LYS A 303 -18.75 4.57 28.76
N ASP A 304 -19.85 4.66 29.52
CA ASP A 304 -20.79 3.56 29.66
C ASP A 304 -21.52 3.25 28.33
N GLY A 305 -21.74 1.97 28.06
CA GLY A 305 -22.53 1.51 26.91
C GLY A 305 -21.70 1.34 25.63
N GLU A 306 -22.39 1.02 24.55
CA GLU A 306 -21.82 0.86 23.21
C GLU A 306 -21.53 2.20 22.56
N SER A 307 -20.61 2.19 21.59
CA SER A 307 -20.40 3.33 20.70
C SER A 307 -21.68 3.70 19.96
N THR A 308 -21.95 5.00 19.88
CA THR A 308 -23.15 5.56 19.20
C THR A 308 -22.85 6.06 17.79
N GLN A 309 -21.64 5.81 17.26
CA GLN A 309 -21.25 6.24 15.93
C GLN A 309 -22.10 5.58 14.85
N THR A 310 -22.39 6.31 13.78
CA THR A 310 -22.94 5.71 12.55
C THR A 310 -21.83 4.94 11.85
N VAL A 311 -21.98 3.64 11.71
CA VAL A 311 -20.95 2.78 11.10
C VAL A 311 -21.23 2.60 9.62
N LEU A 312 -20.34 3.04 8.76
CA LEU A 312 -20.33 2.75 7.33
C LEU A 312 -19.42 1.55 7.04
N THR A 313 -19.92 0.59 6.32
CA THR A 313 -19.13 -0.57 5.88
C THR A 313 -18.65 -0.33 4.45
N LEU A 314 -17.34 -0.22 4.29
CA LEU A 314 -16.66 -0.04 3.01
C LEU A 314 -16.10 -1.37 2.51
N MET A 315 -16.48 -1.75 1.31
CA MET A 315 -15.86 -2.84 0.55
C MET A 315 -14.89 -2.27 -0.49
N GLY A 316 -13.66 -2.70 -0.46
CA GLY A 316 -12.56 -2.13 -1.23
C GLY A 316 -11.65 -1.27 -0.38
N SER A 317 -10.77 -0.50 -1.00
CA SER A 317 -9.75 0.28 -0.29
C SER A 317 -9.71 1.74 -0.71
N VAL A 318 -9.39 2.59 0.25
CA VAL A 318 -9.03 4.01 0.05
C VAL A 318 -7.71 4.26 0.77
N SER A 319 -7.10 5.43 0.56
CA SER A 319 -5.89 5.78 1.31
C SER A 319 -6.17 5.73 2.82
N PRO A 320 -5.27 5.12 3.63
CA PRO A 320 -5.36 5.15 5.09
C PRO A 320 -5.53 6.58 5.65
N ASP A 321 -4.82 7.55 5.08
CA ASP A 321 -4.92 8.94 5.50
C ASP A 321 -6.33 9.53 5.28
N MET A 322 -7.02 9.12 4.21
CA MET A 322 -8.42 9.54 4.00
C MET A 322 -9.34 9.04 5.10
N LEU A 323 -9.20 7.76 5.51
CA LEU A 323 -10.00 7.19 6.59
C LEU A 323 -9.74 7.88 7.93
N VAL A 324 -8.45 8.10 8.24
CA VAL A 324 -8.03 8.74 9.47
C VAL A 324 -8.56 10.17 9.54
N ASN A 325 -8.29 10.97 8.52
CA ASN A 325 -8.68 12.39 8.50
C ASN A 325 -10.20 12.55 8.48
N PHE A 326 -10.92 11.68 7.72
CA PHE A 326 -12.38 11.67 7.78
C PHE A 326 -12.90 11.37 9.19
N SER A 327 -12.31 10.41 9.90
CA SER A 327 -12.72 10.07 11.27
C SER A 327 -12.49 11.21 12.27
N ILE A 328 -11.53 12.09 12.00
CA ILE A 328 -11.24 13.28 12.79
C ILE A 328 -12.29 14.38 12.52
N GLU A 329 -12.62 14.60 11.26
CA GLU A 329 -13.58 15.65 10.86
C GLU A 329 -15.03 15.26 11.10
N HIS A 330 -15.34 13.94 11.09
CA HIS A 330 -16.66 13.36 11.27
C HIS A 330 -16.67 12.33 12.42
N PRO A 331 -16.45 12.75 13.67
CA PRO A 331 -16.30 11.82 14.81
C PRO A 331 -17.59 11.05 15.15
N ASP A 332 -18.73 11.41 14.58
CA ASP A 332 -20.01 10.71 14.68
C ASP A 332 -20.18 9.57 13.66
N VAL A 333 -19.25 9.45 12.70
CA VAL A 333 -19.27 8.42 11.66
C VAL A 333 -17.99 7.59 11.73
N ALA A 334 -18.14 6.28 11.81
CA ALA A 334 -17.03 5.32 11.69
C ALA A 334 -17.10 4.63 10.32
N VAL A 335 -15.97 4.57 9.61
CA VAL A 335 -15.86 3.76 8.41
C VAL A 335 -15.06 2.51 8.75
N VAL A 336 -15.65 1.34 8.52
CA VAL A 336 -15.02 0.04 8.77
C VAL A 336 -14.87 -0.71 7.45
N SER A 337 -13.74 -1.40 7.28
CA SER A 337 -13.51 -2.22 6.09
C SER A 337 -14.30 -3.52 6.20
N ALA A 338 -15.00 -3.88 5.12
CA ALA A 338 -15.52 -5.23 4.96
C ALA A 338 -14.37 -6.17 4.55
N GLN A 339 -14.56 -7.47 4.83
CA GLN A 339 -13.67 -8.48 4.26
C GLN A 339 -13.59 -8.32 2.74
N THR A 340 -12.37 -8.40 2.18
CA THR A 340 -12.19 -8.27 0.73
C THR A 340 -12.87 -9.43 0.02
N LEU A 341 -13.93 -9.13 -0.70
CA LEU A 341 -14.66 -10.09 -1.53
C LEU A 341 -14.14 -10.02 -2.97
N ASN A 342 -14.18 -11.13 -3.67
CA ASN A 342 -13.91 -11.12 -5.10
C ASN A 342 -15.10 -10.52 -5.89
N SER A 343 -14.91 -10.22 -7.17
CA SER A 343 -15.93 -9.56 -8.01
C SER A 343 -17.27 -10.28 -8.05
N SER A 344 -17.30 -11.63 -7.96
CA SER A 344 -18.55 -12.40 -7.95
C SER A 344 -19.26 -12.30 -6.61
N GLU A 345 -18.54 -12.27 -5.51
CA GLU A 345 -19.08 -12.09 -4.15
C GLU A 345 -19.65 -10.70 -3.96
N ILE A 346 -18.98 -9.66 -4.49
CA ILE A 346 -19.49 -8.28 -4.51
C ILE A 346 -20.85 -8.22 -5.23
N GLN A 347 -20.94 -8.84 -6.39
CA GLN A 347 -22.19 -8.89 -7.14
C GLN A 347 -23.28 -9.69 -6.41
N GLN A 348 -22.93 -10.80 -5.74
CA GLN A 348 -23.88 -11.58 -4.94
C GLN A 348 -24.38 -10.81 -3.71
N ALA A 349 -23.50 -10.11 -2.99
CA ALA A 349 -23.86 -9.25 -1.87
C ALA A 349 -24.86 -8.16 -2.31
N ALA A 350 -24.57 -7.49 -3.43
CA ALA A 350 -25.47 -6.50 -4.01
C ALA A 350 -26.80 -7.11 -4.50
N LEU A 351 -26.77 -8.30 -5.12
CA LEU A 351 -27.97 -9.05 -5.58
C LEU A 351 -28.89 -9.48 -4.44
N SER A 352 -28.33 -9.87 -3.30
CA SER A 352 -29.11 -10.28 -2.13
C SER A 352 -29.81 -9.11 -1.45
N GLY A 353 -29.51 -7.87 -1.85
CA GLY A 353 -29.98 -6.66 -1.19
C GLY A 353 -29.40 -6.56 0.22
N ASP A 354 -28.19 -7.05 0.42
CA ASP A 354 -27.48 -6.99 1.68
C ASP A 354 -27.25 -5.54 2.08
N ASP A 355 -27.88 -5.11 3.17
CA ASP A 355 -27.75 -3.77 3.71
C ASP A 355 -26.58 -3.62 4.68
N SER A 356 -25.75 -4.65 4.81
CA SER A 356 -24.51 -4.63 5.61
C SER A 356 -23.39 -3.84 4.95
N ILE A 357 -23.42 -3.67 3.61
CA ILE A 357 -22.42 -2.92 2.85
C ILE A 357 -23.01 -1.57 2.41
N ASP A 358 -22.34 -0.50 2.79
CA ASP A 358 -22.78 0.86 2.49
C ASP A 358 -22.06 1.47 1.29
N LEU A 359 -20.78 1.13 1.12
CA LEU A 359 -19.87 1.72 0.15
C LEU A 359 -19.08 0.64 -0.59
N PHE A 360 -18.83 0.87 -1.88
CA PHE A 360 -17.93 0.06 -2.70
C PHE A 360 -16.81 0.93 -3.28
N VAL A 361 -15.60 0.40 -3.32
CA VAL A 361 -14.54 0.82 -4.23
C VAL A 361 -14.30 -0.32 -5.18
N VAL A 362 -14.70 -0.13 -6.43
CA VAL A 362 -14.72 -1.17 -7.45
C VAL A 362 -14.24 -0.64 -8.79
N SER A 363 -13.58 -1.49 -9.55
CA SER A 363 -12.98 -1.08 -10.82
C SER A 363 -14.01 -1.02 -11.98
N ALA A 364 -13.79 -0.10 -12.88
CA ALA A 364 -14.38 -0.04 -14.20
C ALA A 364 -13.25 -0.03 -15.27
N PRO A 365 -13.32 -0.91 -16.26
CA PRO A 365 -14.36 -1.91 -16.50
C PRO A 365 -14.32 -3.03 -15.48
N GLY A 366 -15.45 -3.54 -15.06
CA GLY A 366 -15.49 -4.63 -14.08
C GLY A 366 -16.73 -4.56 -13.19
N SER A 367 -16.53 -4.77 -11.90
CA SER A 367 -17.64 -4.85 -10.95
C SER A 367 -18.50 -3.59 -10.92
N TYR A 368 -17.92 -2.40 -11.12
CA TYR A 368 -18.68 -1.15 -11.18
C TYR A 368 -19.73 -1.17 -12.29
N THR A 369 -19.32 -1.55 -13.51
CA THR A 369 -20.23 -1.61 -14.67
C THR A 369 -21.40 -2.59 -14.41
N ALA A 370 -21.09 -3.76 -13.86
CA ALA A 370 -22.09 -4.75 -13.52
C ALA A 370 -23.09 -4.26 -12.45
N LEU A 371 -22.61 -3.56 -11.42
CA LEU A 371 -23.47 -2.99 -10.36
C LEU A 371 -24.37 -1.87 -10.92
N LYS A 372 -23.81 -0.99 -11.78
CA LYS A 372 -24.54 0.08 -12.44
C LYS A 372 -25.67 -0.45 -13.31
N GLU A 373 -25.39 -1.40 -14.22
CA GLU A 373 -26.38 -1.98 -15.14
C GLU A 373 -27.55 -2.67 -14.42
N LYS A 374 -27.27 -3.27 -13.26
CA LYS A 374 -28.29 -3.95 -12.46
C LYS A 374 -29.04 -3.02 -11.51
N GLY A 375 -28.68 -1.72 -11.46
CA GLY A 375 -29.32 -0.72 -10.60
C GLY A 375 -29.03 -0.88 -9.12
N TYR A 376 -27.84 -1.39 -8.77
CA TYR A 376 -27.44 -1.60 -7.37
C TYR A 376 -26.71 -0.40 -6.75
N LEU A 377 -26.55 0.68 -7.50
CA LEU A 377 -25.89 1.91 -7.05
C LEU A 377 -26.90 3.00 -6.73
N ALA A 378 -26.70 3.71 -5.63
CA ALA A 378 -27.47 4.87 -5.27
C ALA A 378 -26.96 6.12 -5.99
N ALA A 379 -27.87 7.06 -6.26
CA ALA A 379 -27.52 8.36 -6.81
C ALA A 379 -26.73 9.20 -5.82
N ILE A 380 -25.68 9.86 -6.29
CA ILE A 380 -24.92 10.87 -5.56
C ILE A 380 -25.47 12.23 -5.98
N ASP A 381 -26.28 12.85 -5.11
CA ASP A 381 -26.98 14.11 -5.37
C ASP A 381 -26.29 15.34 -4.74
N ASN A 382 -25.01 15.22 -4.39
CA ASN A 382 -24.17 16.34 -3.94
C ASN A 382 -23.89 17.27 -5.13
N GLU A 383 -24.36 18.54 -5.05
CA GLU A 383 -24.31 19.50 -6.15
C GLU A 383 -22.85 19.84 -6.54
N SER A 384 -21.96 20.06 -5.57
CA SER A 384 -20.55 20.39 -5.83
C SER A 384 -19.84 19.23 -6.52
N LEU A 385 -20.06 18.01 -6.05
CA LEU A 385 -19.47 16.80 -6.61
C LEU A 385 -19.98 16.52 -8.02
N CYS A 386 -21.28 16.73 -8.28
CA CYS A 386 -21.86 16.58 -9.62
C CYS A 386 -21.31 17.62 -10.61
N VAL A 387 -21.01 18.84 -10.15
CA VAL A 387 -20.39 19.88 -10.99
C VAL A 387 -18.94 19.51 -11.28
N ASP A 388 -18.18 19.06 -10.29
CA ASP A 388 -16.80 18.65 -10.45
C ASP A 388 -16.68 17.44 -11.37
N ALA A 389 -17.47 16.38 -11.18
CA ALA A 389 -17.49 15.18 -12.02
C ALA A 389 -17.72 15.48 -13.51
N LYS A 390 -18.42 16.58 -13.85
CA LYS A 390 -18.61 17.04 -15.23
C LYS A 390 -17.37 17.73 -15.83
N THR A 391 -16.32 17.94 -15.05
CA THR A 391 -15.05 18.52 -15.51
C THR A 391 -13.98 17.45 -15.80
N LEU A 392 -14.24 16.18 -15.46
CA LEU A 392 -13.35 15.05 -15.72
C LEU A 392 -13.18 14.74 -17.19
N TYR A 393 -12.23 13.87 -17.56
CA TYR A 393 -12.12 13.40 -18.93
C TYR A 393 -13.43 12.76 -19.42
N PRO A 394 -13.84 12.97 -20.68
CA PRO A 394 -15.11 12.45 -21.21
C PRO A 394 -15.29 10.94 -21.06
N ALA A 395 -14.20 10.15 -21.20
CA ALA A 395 -14.25 8.70 -21.01
C ALA A 395 -14.69 8.32 -19.58
N ILE A 396 -14.21 9.05 -18.57
CA ILE A 396 -14.59 8.85 -17.17
C ILE A 396 -16.05 9.24 -16.97
N GLN A 397 -16.45 10.42 -17.47
CA GLN A 397 -17.84 10.89 -17.35
C GLN A 397 -18.85 9.87 -17.92
N ASN A 398 -18.57 9.27 -19.06
CA ASN A 398 -19.43 8.27 -19.69
C ASN A 398 -19.66 7.04 -18.80
N VAL A 399 -18.70 6.71 -17.97
CA VAL A 399 -18.79 5.56 -17.05
C VAL A 399 -19.56 5.90 -15.79
N ILE A 400 -19.20 7.01 -15.12
CA ILE A 400 -19.72 7.33 -13.78
C ILE A 400 -21.13 7.93 -13.77
N PHE A 401 -21.58 8.45 -14.90
CA PHE A 401 -22.95 8.95 -15.04
C PHE A 401 -23.89 7.89 -15.66
N ASP A 402 -25.15 7.93 -15.26
CA ASP A 402 -26.28 7.31 -15.95
C ASP A 402 -27.26 8.44 -16.34
N GLY A 403 -27.21 8.83 -17.61
CA GLY A 403 -27.84 10.07 -18.05
C GLY A 403 -27.25 11.28 -17.32
N GLU A 404 -28.06 11.97 -16.52
CA GLU A 404 -27.63 13.11 -15.68
C GLU A 404 -27.31 12.71 -14.23
N THR A 405 -27.47 11.44 -13.86
CA THR A 405 -27.34 10.94 -12.50
C THR A 405 -25.92 10.48 -12.26
N LEU A 406 -25.23 11.04 -11.28
CA LEU A 406 -23.92 10.58 -10.82
C LEU A 406 -24.09 9.34 -9.93
N LEU A 407 -23.44 8.22 -10.29
CA LEU A 407 -23.53 6.94 -9.58
C LEU A 407 -22.23 6.53 -8.86
N GLY A 408 -21.14 7.23 -9.10
CA GLY A 408 -19.86 7.01 -8.45
C GLY A 408 -18.87 8.12 -8.75
N TYR A 409 -17.77 8.15 -8.01
CA TYR A 409 -16.69 9.10 -8.23
C TYR A 409 -15.35 8.37 -8.36
N PRO A 410 -14.51 8.68 -9.37
CA PRO A 410 -13.23 8.01 -9.56
C PRO A 410 -12.25 8.41 -8.46
N ILE A 411 -11.56 7.44 -7.88
CA ILE A 411 -10.54 7.67 -6.84
C ILE A 411 -9.14 7.23 -7.28
N SER A 412 -9.04 6.55 -8.41
CA SER A 412 -7.78 6.24 -9.08
C SER A 412 -7.99 6.12 -10.58
N LEU A 413 -6.92 6.29 -11.34
CA LEU A 413 -6.90 6.04 -12.78
C LEU A 413 -5.55 5.43 -13.15
N MET A 414 -5.60 4.38 -13.97
CA MET A 414 -4.42 3.73 -14.54
C MET A 414 -4.58 3.58 -16.04
N LEU A 415 -3.56 3.99 -16.80
CA LEU A 415 -3.54 3.86 -18.25
C LEU A 415 -2.75 2.60 -18.66
N ASP A 416 -3.32 1.78 -19.55
CA ASP A 416 -2.63 0.65 -20.17
C ASP A 416 -1.85 1.16 -21.39
N SER A 417 -0.71 1.77 -21.17
CA SER A 417 0.13 2.33 -22.22
C SER A 417 1.33 1.44 -22.53
N TRP A 418 1.89 1.64 -23.71
CA TRP A 418 3.22 1.18 -24.05
C TRP A 418 4.24 2.25 -23.67
N THR A 419 5.52 1.88 -23.62
CA THR A 419 6.62 2.83 -23.39
C THR A 419 7.72 2.66 -24.40
N VAL A 420 8.48 3.71 -24.58
CA VAL A 420 9.69 3.71 -25.41
C VAL A 420 10.86 4.36 -24.65
N ASN A 421 12.03 3.75 -24.72
CA ASN A 421 13.26 4.37 -24.28
C ASN A 421 13.66 5.45 -25.31
N GLU A 422 13.13 6.67 -25.12
CA GLU A 422 13.27 7.77 -26.07
C GLU A 422 14.73 8.17 -26.26
N THR A 423 15.53 8.19 -25.21
CA THR A 423 16.94 8.52 -25.27
C THR A 423 17.71 7.58 -26.19
N GLN A 424 17.56 6.26 -25.98
CA GLN A 424 18.25 5.27 -26.82
C GLN A 424 17.67 5.23 -28.23
N TRP A 425 16.34 5.39 -28.35
CA TRP A 425 15.68 5.46 -29.65
C TRP A 425 16.23 6.59 -30.53
N LYS A 426 16.43 7.78 -29.94
CA LYS A 426 17.03 8.95 -30.62
C LYS A 426 18.51 8.75 -30.91
N ASN A 427 19.26 8.19 -29.94
CA ASN A 427 20.70 7.94 -30.11
C ASN A 427 21.00 6.95 -31.26
N MET A 428 20.09 5.99 -31.46
CA MET A 428 20.20 4.97 -32.52
C MET A 428 19.54 5.41 -33.84
N GLU A 429 18.97 6.63 -33.89
CA GLU A 429 18.32 7.21 -35.08
C GLU A 429 17.21 6.33 -35.67
N LEU A 430 16.41 5.64 -34.82
CA LEU A 430 15.39 4.68 -35.26
C LEU A 430 14.15 5.31 -35.92
N GLY A 431 14.08 6.64 -36.00
CA GLY A 431 13.01 7.41 -36.67
C GLY A 431 11.70 7.46 -35.86
N GLU A 432 10.56 7.52 -36.56
CA GLU A 432 9.24 7.60 -35.93
C GLU A 432 8.88 6.31 -35.20
N TYR A 433 8.07 6.40 -34.13
CA TYR A 433 7.54 5.23 -33.43
C TYR A 433 6.55 4.47 -34.31
N PRO A 434 6.50 3.13 -34.18
CA PRO A 434 5.53 2.34 -34.94
C PRO A 434 4.09 2.65 -34.44
N THR A 435 3.17 2.86 -35.36
CA THR A 435 1.75 3.13 -35.05
C THR A 435 0.87 1.93 -35.35
N THR A 436 1.37 0.92 -36.06
CA THR A 436 0.69 -0.32 -36.39
C THR A 436 1.59 -1.52 -36.10
N TYR A 437 0.99 -2.71 -35.92
CA TYR A 437 1.77 -3.95 -35.81
C TYR A 437 2.64 -4.23 -37.04
N ALA A 438 2.15 -3.89 -38.25
CA ALA A 438 2.95 -4.01 -39.45
C ALA A 438 4.22 -3.15 -39.41
N GLU A 439 4.11 -1.88 -39.02
CA GLU A 439 5.26 -0.99 -38.88
C GLU A 439 6.20 -1.46 -37.75
N LEU A 440 5.67 -2.05 -36.68
CA LEU A 440 6.45 -2.64 -35.59
C LEU A 440 7.27 -3.85 -36.09
N PHE A 441 6.66 -4.76 -36.84
CA PHE A 441 7.37 -5.92 -37.41
C PHE A 441 8.44 -5.50 -38.40
N ASP A 442 8.17 -4.50 -39.27
CA ASP A 442 9.18 -3.95 -40.15
C ASP A 442 10.39 -3.36 -39.38
N LYS A 443 10.13 -2.67 -38.26
CA LYS A 443 11.19 -2.15 -37.40
C LYS A 443 11.97 -3.26 -36.68
N ILE A 444 11.31 -4.31 -36.19
CA ILE A 444 11.97 -5.47 -35.59
C ILE A 444 12.91 -6.13 -36.63
N LYS A 445 12.45 -6.26 -37.87
CA LYS A 445 13.27 -6.82 -38.94
C LYS A 445 14.52 -5.96 -39.22
N VAL A 446 14.36 -4.64 -39.34
CA VAL A 446 15.48 -3.73 -39.51
C VAL A 446 16.43 -3.80 -38.30
N TRP A 447 15.88 -3.90 -37.08
CA TRP A 447 16.67 -4.05 -35.88
C TRP A 447 17.55 -5.31 -35.91
N LEU A 448 16.97 -6.44 -36.21
CA LEU A 448 17.70 -7.71 -36.29
C LEU A 448 18.78 -7.71 -37.39
N ASP A 449 18.50 -7.09 -38.55
CA ASP A 449 19.40 -7.02 -39.67
C ASP A 449 20.56 -6.00 -39.49
N GLU A 450 20.31 -4.86 -38.79
CA GLU A 450 21.25 -3.72 -38.81
C GLU A 450 21.81 -3.35 -37.45
N TYR A 451 21.07 -3.58 -36.35
CA TYR A 451 21.40 -3.03 -35.02
C TYR A 451 21.72 -4.08 -33.95
N ALA A 452 21.09 -5.23 -34.00
CA ALA A 452 21.14 -6.22 -32.94
C ALA A 452 22.55 -6.67 -32.55
N LEU A 453 23.49 -6.76 -33.54
CA LEU A 453 24.88 -7.15 -33.31
C LEU A 453 25.70 -6.02 -32.64
N ASP A 454 25.38 -4.77 -32.95
CA ASP A 454 26.10 -3.60 -32.43
C ASP A 454 25.58 -3.19 -31.02
N TYR A 455 24.34 -3.59 -30.65
CA TYR A 455 23.69 -3.28 -29.39
C TYR A 455 23.15 -4.53 -28.68
N PRO A 456 24.02 -5.46 -28.27
CA PRO A 456 23.61 -6.76 -27.71
C PRO A 456 22.87 -6.65 -26.35
N ASP A 457 23.00 -5.50 -25.65
CA ASP A 457 22.33 -5.25 -24.37
C ASP A 457 20.88 -4.78 -24.53
N TYR A 458 20.41 -4.59 -25.77
CA TYR A 458 19.08 -4.10 -26.07
C TYR A 458 18.31 -5.06 -26.99
N THR A 459 16.99 -5.03 -26.88
CA THR A 459 16.05 -5.57 -27.87
C THR A 459 15.13 -4.47 -28.36
N LEU A 460 14.60 -4.55 -29.59
CA LEU A 460 13.72 -3.47 -30.07
C LEU A 460 12.42 -3.41 -29.28
N ALA A 461 11.79 -4.58 -29.04
CA ALA A 461 10.53 -4.65 -28.32
C ALA A 461 10.46 -5.93 -27.47
N ASP A 462 9.85 -5.83 -26.27
CA ASP A 462 9.65 -6.96 -25.35
C ASP A 462 8.78 -8.07 -25.94
N ILE A 463 7.91 -7.75 -26.90
CA ILE A 463 7.12 -8.76 -27.61
C ILE A 463 7.97 -9.82 -28.34
N GLN A 464 9.24 -9.51 -28.65
CA GLN A 464 10.16 -10.51 -29.24
C GLN A 464 10.51 -11.64 -28.26
N GLN A 465 10.32 -11.40 -26.95
CA GLN A 465 10.58 -12.36 -25.88
C GLN A 465 9.35 -13.17 -25.48
N MET A 466 8.17 -12.83 -26.03
CA MET A 466 6.90 -13.47 -25.67
C MET A 466 6.61 -14.76 -26.45
N GLY A 467 7.34 -15.01 -27.51
CA GLY A 467 6.99 -16.05 -28.48
C GLY A 467 5.76 -15.69 -29.34
N ILE A 468 5.44 -16.54 -30.28
CA ILE A 468 4.27 -16.33 -31.19
C ILE A 468 2.95 -16.45 -30.43
N ASP A 469 2.84 -17.39 -29.53
CA ASP A 469 1.64 -17.62 -28.73
C ASP A 469 1.34 -16.40 -27.81
N GLY A 470 2.35 -15.83 -27.18
CA GLY A 470 2.22 -14.60 -26.37
C GLY A 470 1.78 -13.40 -27.22
N LEU A 471 2.41 -13.19 -28.38
CA LEU A 471 2.05 -12.15 -29.32
C LEU A 471 0.61 -12.30 -29.84
N VAL A 472 0.22 -13.51 -30.26
CA VAL A 472 -1.14 -13.79 -30.75
C VAL A 472 -2.16 -13.59 -29.63
N THR A 473 -1.84 -13.99 -28.41
CA THR A 473 -2.69 -13.76 -27.22
C THR A 473 -2.93 -12.27 -26.99
N MET A 474 -1.89 -11.45 -27.06
CA MET A 474 -1.99 -10.00 -26.92
C MET A 474 -2.86 -9.39 -28.02
N ILE A 475 -2.64 -9.78 -29.27
CA ILE A 475 -3.42 -9.32 -30.42
C ILE A 475 -4.89 -9.72 -30.29
N VAL A 476 -5.18 -10.98 -29.92
CA VAL A 476 -6.55 -11.49 -29.73
C VAL A 476 -7.27 -10.72 -28.63
N LYS A 477 -6.62 -10.45 -27.50
CA LYS A 477 -7.18 -9.62 -26.44
C LYS A 477 -7.49 -8.21 -26.91
N ALA A 478 -6.57 -7.58 -27.64
CA ALA A 478 -6.76 -6.24 -28.20
C ALA A 478 -7.91 -6.23 -29.22
N TYR A 479 -8.01 -7.29 -30.05
CA TYR A 479 -9.07 -7.43 -31.04
C TYR A 479 -10.46 -7.61 -30.39
N VAL A 480 -10.58 -8.46 -29.37
CA VAL A 480 -11.80 -8.61 -28.58
C VAL A 480 -12.23 -7.27 -27.99
N ALA A 481 -11.30 -6.55 -27.33
CA ALA A 481 -11.60 -5.26 -26.71
C ALA A 481 -12.13 -4.20 -27.69
N GLN A 482 -11.74 -4.29 -28.97
CA GLN A 482 -12.17 -3.34 -30.01
C GLN A 482 -13.44 -3.77 -30.75
N ASN A 483 -13.71 -5.07 -30.87
CA ASN A 483 -14.71 -5.61 -31.78
C ASN A 483 -15.84 -6.37 -31.06
N GLU A 484 -15.73 -6.63 -29.76
CA GLU A 484 -16.83 -7.19 -28.99
C GLU A 484 -17.94 -6.15 -28.85
N ASN A 485 -19.19 -6.53 -29.20
CA ASN A 485 -20.33 -5.65 -29.02
C ASN A 485 -20.93 -5.77 -27.60
N GLU A 486 -21.90 -4.91 -27.27
CA GLU A 486 -22.58 -4.88 -25.98
C GLU A 486 -23.22 -6.21 -25.57
N ASP A 487 -23.64 -7.02 -26.58
CA ASP A 487 -24.20 -8.35 -26.38
C ASP A 487 -23.12 -9.43 -26.14
N GLY A 488 -21.82 -9.09 -26.22
CA GLY A 488 -20.72 -10.02 -26.05
C GLY A 488 -20.38 -10.85 -27.29
N GLN A 489 -20.84 -10.40 -28.47
CA GLN A 489 -20.47 -11.05 -29.72
C GLN A 489 -19.19 -10.46 -30.29
N VAL A 490 -18.29 -11.31 -30.71
CA VAL A 490 -17.09 -10.98 -31.50
C VAL A 490 -16.94 -12.01 -32.62
N SER A 491 -16.47 -11.58 -33.79
CA SER A 491 -16.13 -12.48 -34.88
C SER A 491 -14.68 -12.29 -35.29
N PHE A 492 -13.88 -13.34 -35.21
CA PHE A 492 -12.53 -13.39 -35.75
C PHE A 492 -12.46 -13.67 -37.25
N ASP A 493 -13.60 -14.01 -37.88
CA ASP A 493 -13.70 -14.25 -39.34
C ASP A 493 -13.94 -12.95 -40.11
N THR A 494 -13.03 -11.97 -39.91
CA THR A 494 -13.00 -10.71 -40.64
C THR A 494 -11.79 -10.62 -41.53
N GLU A 495 -11.85 -9.78 -42.58
CA GLU A 495 -10.73 -9.57 -43.49
C GLU A 495 -9.54 -8.96 -42.74
N GLU A 496 -9.83 -8.07 -41.81
CA GLU A 496 -8.85 -7.39 -40.93
C GLU A 496 -8.07 -8.43 -40.08
N PHE A 497 -8.79 -9.24 -39.29
CA PHE A 497 -8.14 -10.21 -38.42
C PHE A 497 -7.38 -11.28 -39.19
N ARG A 498 -7.94 -11.74 -40.36
CA ARG A 498 -7.25 -12.67 -41.26
C ARG A 498 -5.93 -12.08 -41.76
N SER A 499 -5.94 -10.81 -42.20
CA SER A 499 -4.78 -10.12 -42.72
C SER A 499 -3.70 -9.99 -41.63
N LEU A 500 -4.11 -9.69 -40.40
CA LEU A 500 -3.20 -9.57 -39.27
C LEU A 500 -2.58 -10.92 -38.88
N MET A 501 -3.37 -11.99 -38.81
CA MET A 501 -2.84 -13.34 -38.53
C MET A 501 -1.93 -13.85 -39.66
N ALA A 502 -2.24 -13.54 -40.92
CA ALA A 502 -1.35 -13.83 -42.04
C ALA A 502 -0.02 -13.04 -41.93
N LEU A 503 -0.07 -11.79 -41.49
CA LEU A 503 1.13 -10.99 -41.24
C LEU A 503 1.98 -11.58 -40.12
N VAL A 504 1.37 -12.05 -39.01
CA VAL A 504 2.05 -12.75 -37.93
C VAL A 504 2.74 -14.01 -38.46
N ALA A 505 2.02 -14.86 -39.18
CA ALA A 505 2.53 -16.09 -39.79
C ALA A 505 3.72 -15.84 -40.72
N GLN A 506 3.64 -14.80 -41.56
CA GLN A 506 4.71 -14.40 -42.49
C GLN A 506 5.95 -13.88 -41.78
N ASN A 507 5.83 -13.39 -40.58
CA ASN A 507 6.94 -12.81 -39.80
C ASN A 507 7.32 -13.65 -38.58
N GLN A 508 6.83 -14.87 -38.43
CA GLN A 508 7.07 -15.72 -37.26
C GLN A 508 8.56 -15.93 -36.94
N GLN A 509 9.43 -15.91 -37.94
CA GLN A 509 10.87 -16.04 -37.75
C GLN A 509 11.49 -14.90 -36.92
N LEU A 510 10.81 -13.72 -36.82
CA LEU A 510 11.27 -12.61 -35.99
C LEU A 510 11.17 -12.93 -34.48
N PHE A 511 10.37 -13.93 -34.12
CA PHE A 511 10.05 -14.37 -32.78
C PHE A 511 10.57 -15.77 -32.47
N ALA A 512 11.43 -16.35 -33.37
CA ALA A 512 12.04 -17.64 -33.16
C ALA A 512 13.12 -17.55 -32.06
N GLU A 513 13.31 -18.64 -31.30
CA GLU A 513 14.33 -18.75 -30.24
C GLU A 513 15.72 -18.30 -30.67
N GLU A 514 16.11 -18.55 -31.92
CA GLU A 514 17.40 -18.12 -32.48
C GLU A 514 17.58 -16.63 -32.63
N ASN A 515 16.46 -15.86 -32.63
CA ASN A 515 16.41 -14.42 -32.68
C ASN A 515 16.01 -13.79 -31.32
N GLU A 516 15.89 -14.62 -30.29
CA GLU A 516 15.58 -14.17 -28.93
C GLU A 516 16.77 -13.39 -28.35
N GLN A 517 16.55 -12.11 -28.11
CA GLN A 517 17.53 -11.22 -27.48
C GLN A 517 17.08 -10.90 -26.07
N TRP A 518 17.86 -11.33 -25.09
CA TRP A 518 17.62 -11.02 -23.67
C TRP A 518 18.25 -9.67 -23.29
N GLY A 519 17.83 -8.61 -23.98
CA GLY A 519 18.28 -7.25 -23.74
C GLY A 519 17.17 -6.38 -23.11
N MET A 520 17.55 -5.18 -22.69
CA MET A 520 16.58 -4.16 -22.26
C MET A 520 15.72 -3.74 -23.46
N PRO A 521 14.39 -3.87 -23.41
CA PRO A 521 13.55 -3.48 -24.54
C PRO A 521 13.56 -1.96 -24.73
N LEU A 522 13.67 -1.52 -25.99
CA LEU A 522 13.49 -0.13 -26.36
C LEU A 522 11.99 0.25 -26.39
N ILE A 523 11.14 -0.68 -26.79
CA ILE A 523 9.67 -0.58 -26.66
C ILE A 523 9.21 -1.65 -25.69
N SER A 524 8.45 -1.26 -24.67
CA SER A 524 7.79 -2.18 -23.76
C SER A 524 6.28 -2.14 -23.93
N SER A 525 5.70 -3.31 -24.18
CA SER A 525 4.25 -3.50 -24.32
C SER A 525 3.58 -3.80 -22.98
N TYR A 526 4.38 -4.14 -21.97
CA TYR A 526 3.91 -4.54 -20.66
C TYR A 526 4.22 -3.47 -19.63
N TYR A 527 3.31 -2.51 -19.51
CA TYR A 527 3.34 -1.65 -18.35
C TYR A 527 1.92 -1.42 -17.82
N MET A 528 1.62 -2.02 -16.68
CA MET A 528 0.37 -1.73 -15.97
C MET A 528 0.57 -0.47 -15.13
N GLY A 529 -0.30 0.51 -15.31
CA GLY A 529 -0.47 1.58 -14.36
C GLY A 529 0.41 2.81 -14.57
N PHE A 530 0.50 3.34 -15.81
CA PHE A 530 1.09 4.67 -15.99
C PHE A 530 0.18 5.76 -15.45
N GLY A 531 0.63 6.34 -14.33
CA GLY A 531 0.16 7.63 -13.90
C GLY A 531 0.96 8.78 -14.54
N ILE A 532 0.55 10.00 -14.27
CA ILE A 532 1.20 11.20 -14.84
C ILE A 532 2.69 11.32 -14.48
N THR A 533 3.11 10.82 -13.33
CA THR A 533 4.51 10.83 -12.87
C THR A 533 5.43 9.90 -13.65
N TYR A 534 4.84 8.94 -14.37
CA TYR A 534 5.58 7.97 -15.17
C TYR A 534 5.47 8.23 -16.68
N ALA A 535 4.76 9.29 -17.09
CA ALA A 535 4.61 9.63 -18.50
C ALA A 535 5.96 9.94 -19.17
N ASP A 536 6.91 10.48 -18.41
CA ASP A 536 8.30 10.75 -18.81
C ASP A 536 9.22 10.49 -17.61
N ARG A 537 9.74 9.28 -17.47
CA ARG A 537 10.60 8.91 -16.36
C ARG A 537 11.82 8.11 -16.84
N ASP A 538 13.02 8.48 -16.37
CA ASP A 538 14.26 7.74 -16.61
C ASP A 538 14.48 7.40 -18.09
N ALA A 539 14.21 8.36 -18.99
CA ALA A 539 14.24 8.22 -20.44
C ALA A 539 13.17 7.31 -21.06
N MET A 540 12.27 6.72 -20.25
CA MET A 540 11.10 5.99 -20.75
C MET A 540 9.93 6.95 -20.92
N VAL A 541 9.37 7.00 -22.13
CA VAL A 541 8.27 7.90 -22.49
C VAL A 541 7.04 7.06 -22.85
N MET A 542 5.88 7.49 -22.37
CA MET A 542 4.59 6.86 -22.71
C MET A 542 4.32 6.95 -24.22
N MET A 543 3.90 5.84 -24.81
CA MET A 543 3.42 5.79 -26.18
C MET A 543 2.08 5.04 -26.27
N LEU A 544 1.31 5.38 -27.32
CA LEU A 544 0.07 4.66 -27.59
C LEU A 544 0.35 3.27 -28.17
N PRO A 545 -0.46 2.23 -27.81
CA PRO A 545 -0.33 0.91 -28.41
C PRO A 545 -0.49 0.96 -29.94
N PRO A 546 0.19 0.08 -30.69
CA PRO A 546 0.01 -0.04 -32.13
C PRO A 546 -1.42 -0.45 -32.49
N THR A 547 -1.94 0.06 -33.59
CA THR A 547 -3.24 -0.36 -34.14
C THR A 547 -3.11 -1.61 -35.00
N LEU A 548 -4.25 -2.27 -35.21
CA LEU A 548 -4.32 -3.48 -36.06
C LEU A 548 -4.14 -3.12 -37.54
N GLU A 549 -4.73 -2.00 -37.99
CA GLU A 549 -4.66 -1.54 -39.37
C GLU A 549 -4.21 -0.07 -39.49
N LYS A 550 -3.60 0.25 -40.62
CA LYS A 550 -3.18 1.59 -40.94
C LYS A 550 -4.37 2.52 -41.10
N GLY A 551 -4.34 3.63 -40.36
CA GLY A 551 -5.38 4.67 -40.41
C GLY A 551 -6.46 4.49 -39.35
N GLN A 552 -6.41 3.43 -38.56
CA GLN A 552 -7.21 3.34 -37.34
C GLN A 552 -6.72 4.37 -36.32
N GLN A 553 -7.65 4.89 -35.54
CA GLN A 553 -7.30 5.77 -34.42
C GLN A 553 -6.69 4.92 -33.30
N GLN A 554 -5.49 5.30 -32.86
CA GLN A 554 -4.90 4.69 -31.67
C GLN A 554 -5.77 5.05 -30.47
N THR A 555 -6.04 4.07 -29.61
CA THR A 555 -6.78 4.24 -28.37
C THR A 555 -5.89 3.85 -27.19
N LEU A 556 -6.22 4.36 -26.03
CA LEU A 556 -5.53 4.07 -24.79
C LEU A 556 -6.55 3.56 -23.78
N ASN A 557 -6.45 2.31 -23.42
CA ASN A 557 -7.33 1.75 -22.40
C ASN A 557 -6.98 2.33 -21.03
N ALA A 558 -8.01 2.60 -20.24
CA ALA A 558 -7.88 3.04 -18.87
C ALA A 558 -8.74 2.16 -17.96
N ASN A 559 -8.22 1.94 -16.76
CA ASN A 559 -8.95 1.38 -15.63
C ASN A 559 -9.12 2.48 -14.58
N ILE A 560 -10.29 2.59 -13.99
CA ILE A 560 -10.55 3.49 -12.87
C ILE A 560 -11.12 2.71 -11.69
N ASP A 561 -10.70 3.07 -10.49
CA ASP A 561 -11.43 2.64 -9.31
C ASP A 561 -12.46 3.69 -8.95
N VAL A 562 -13.69 3.24 -8.80
CA VAL A 562 -14.85 4.09 -8.58
C VAL A 562 -15.39 3.84 -7.18
N MET A 563 -15.46 4.89 -6.37
CA MET A 563 -16.19 4.86 -5.12
C MET A 563 -17.67 5.10 -5.39
N CYS A 564 -18.52 4.20 -4.93
CA CYS A 564 -19.96 4.28 -5.11
C CYS A 564 -20.72 3.80 -3.87
N ILE A 565 -22.00 4.15 -3.82
CA ILE A 565 -22.88 3.91 -2.69
C ILE A 565 -23.83 2.77 -3.01
N SER A 566 -23.99 1.82 -2.09
CA SER A 566 -24.96 0.72 -2.24
C SER A 566 -26.39 1.28 -2.23
N ALA A 567 -27.20 0.85 -3.22
CA ALA A 567 -28.61 1.22 -3.26
C ALA A 567 -29.40 0.65 -2.07
N SER A 568 -28.95 -0.44 -1.45
CA SER A 568 -29.55 -1.05 -0.27
C SER A 568 -29.12 -0.39 1.05
N SER A 569 -28.10 0.49 1.06
CA SER A 569 -27.65 1.18 2.26
C SER A 569 -28.77 2.03 2.86
N LYS A 570 -28.94 1.89 4.17
CA LYS A 570 -29.85 2.74 4.98
C LYS A 570 -29.17 3.99 5.52
N LYS A 571 -27.86 4.17 5.25
CA LYS A 571 -27.02 5.25 5.78
C LYS A 571 -26.51 6.17 4.65
N GLN A 572 -27.32 6.33 3.61
CA GLN A 572 -26.90 7.01 2.36
C GLN A 572 -26.37 8.43 2.58
N GLU A 573 -26.92 9.19 3.55
CA GLU A 573 -26.44 10.56 3.81
C GLU A 573 -25.02 10.58 4.38
N ALA A 574 -24.70 9.68 5.30
CA ALA A 574 -23.33 9.51 5.81
C ALA A 574 -22.39 8.98 4.71
N ALA A 575 -22.86 8.04 3.88
CA ALA A 575 -22.11 7.51 2.74
C ALA A 575 -21.81 8.60 1.70
N LYS A 576 -22.77 9.48 1.37
CA LYS A 576 -22.56 10.63 0.48
C LYS A 576 -21.53 11.61 1.04
N ALA A 577 -21.57 11.86 2.34
CA ALA A 577 -20.58 12.71 3.00
C ALA A 577 -19.16 12.12 2.87
N PHE A 578 -19.01 10.82 3.04
CA PHE A 578 -17.72 10.15 2.87
C PHE A 578 -17.23 10.17 1.42
N VAL A 579 -18.10 9.90 0.43
CA VAL A 579 -17.73 9.99 -0.99
C VAL A 579 -17.29 11.41 -1.36
N ALA A 580 -18.02 12.43 -0.91
CA ALA A 580 -17.67 13.83 -1.14
C ALA A 580 -16.33 14.18 -0.50
N TYR A 581 -16.11 13.73 0.73
CA TYR A 581 -14.84 13.91 1.43
C TYR A 581 -13.67 13.31 0.65
N CYS A 582 -13.80 12.05 0.20
CA CYS A 582 -12.75 11.39 -0.57
C CYS A 582 -12.46 12.12 -1.89
N ALA A 583 -13.48 12.59 -2.59
CA ALA A 583 -13.31 13.36 -3.83
C ALA A 583 -12.57 14.69 -3.61
N GLU A 584 -12.86 15.39 -2.49
CA GLU A 584 -12.21 16.65 -2.14
C GLU A 584 -10.77 16.47 -1.67
N HIS A 585 -10.40 15.27 -1.18
CA HIS A 585 -9.10 14.97 -0.59
C HIS A 585 -8.29 13.94 -1.40
N LEU A 586 -8.63 13.74 -2.68
CA LEU A 586 -7.79 12.95 -3.57
C LEU A 586 -6.36 13.48 -3.56
N ASP A 587 -5.40 12.58 -3.61
CA ASP A 587 -4.01 12.98 -3.77
C ASP A 587 -3.81 13.80 -5.06
N GLN A 588 -2.78 14.62 -5.06
CA GLN A 588 -2.53 15.56 -6.13
C GLN A 588 -2.29 14.85 -7.48
N MET A 589 -1.67 13.66 -7.48
CA MET A 589 -1.40 12.92 -8.71
C MET A 589 -2.70 12.46 -9.34
N THR A 590 -3.56 11.81 -8.57
CA THR A 590 -4.90 11.37 -9.01
C THR A 590 -5.72 12.54 -9.56
N GLN A 591 -5.69 13.72 -8.91
CA GLN A 591 -6.38 14.90 -9.44
C GLN A 591 -5.89 15.30 -10.82
N TYR A 592 -4.56 15.28 -11.08
CA TYR A 592 -4.00 15.55 -12.39
C TYR A 592 -4.36 14.51 -13.44
N GLU A 593 -4.51 13.26 -13.00
CA GLU A 593 -4.84 12.13 -13.89
C GLU A 593 -6.28 12.15 -14.37
N ILE A 594 -7.21 12.62 -13.54
CA ILE A 594 -8.64 12.61 -13.88
C ILE A 594 -9.15 13.96 -14.41
N HIS A 595 -8.47 15.09 -14.12
CA HIS A 595 -8.91 16.43 -14.53
C HIS A 595 -8.07 17.01 -15.67
N PRO A 596 -8.62 17.17 -16.88
CA PRO A 596 -7.90 17.78 -18.01
C PRO A 596 -7.50 19.26 -17.79
N SER A 597 -8.08 19.92 -16.81
CA SER A 597 -7.78 21.33 -16.48
C SER A 597 -6.54 21.52 -15.61
N MET A 598 -6.04 20.48 -14.96
CA MET A 598 -4.84 20.52 -14.14
C MET A 598 -3.59 20.52 -15.01
N ILE A 599 -2.94 21.70 -15.16
CA ILE A 599 -1.84 21.92 -16.11
C ILE A 599 -0.61 22.59 -15.50
N ALA A 600 -0.65 22.99 -14.23
CA ALA A 600 0.48 23.63 -13.58
C ALA A 600 1.48 22.57 -13.09
N PRO A 601 2.78 22.65 -13.45
CA PRO A 601 3.75 21.68 -12.93
C PRO A 601 3.87 21.75 -11.40
N VAL A 602 4.20 20.62 -10.78
CA VAL A 602 4.30 20.47 -9.32
C VAL A 602 5.76 20.25 -8.94
N GLU A 603 6.32 21.14 -8.14
CA GLU A 603 7.67 20.96 -7.59
C GLU A 603 7.66 19.88 -6.48
N SER A 604 8.71 19.05 -6.45
CA SER A 604 8.93 18.07 -5.39
C SER A 604 9.10 18.78 -4.03
N THR A 605 8.40 18.31 -3.02
CA THR A 605 8.46 18.88 -1.66
C THR A 605 9.86 18.73 -1.05
N THR A 606 10.54 17.63 -1.39
CA THR A 606 11.89 17.32 -0.88
C THR A 606 13.00 18.06 -1.66
N TYR A 607 12.71 18.54 -2.87
CA TYR A 607 13.71 19.17 -3.74
C TYR A 607 14.39 20.36 -3.08
N LYS A 608 13.61 21.32 -2.55
CA LYS A 608 14.16 22.54 -1.95
C LYS A 608 15.00 22.25 -0.72
N ALA A 609 14.51 21.42 0.17
CA ALA A 609 15.22 21.03 1.39
C ALA A 609 16.54 20.32 1.08
N ARG A 610 16.51 19.36 0.14
CA ARG A 610 17.70 18.64 -0.30
C ARG A 610 18.70 19.55 -0.98
N LEU A 611 18.24 20.48 -1.84
CA LEU A 611 19.09 21.46 -2.51
C LEU A 611 19.73 22.43 -1.52
N GLU A 612 19.00 22.90 -0.51
CA GLU A 612 19.52 23.77 0.56
C GLU A 612 20.59 23.03 1.37
N THR A 613 20.37 21.78 1.75
CA THR A 613 21.33 20.94 2.46
C THR A 613 22.62 20.76 1.66
N LEU A 614 22.52 20.32 0.40
CA LEU A 614 23.68 20.11 -0.47
C LEU A 614 24.47 21.40 -0.74
N ASN A 615 23.79 22.53 -0.91
CA ASN A 615 24.46 23.82 -1.08
C ASN A 615 25.17 24.27 0.22
N SER A 616 24.60 23.99 1.40
CA SER A 616 25.26 24.26 2.68
C SER A 616 26.53 23.42 2.85
N GLU A 617 26.46 22.12 2.53
CA GLU A 617 27.62 21.22 2.57
C GLU A 617 28.70 21.62 1.54
N LEU A 618 28.31 22.04 0.34
CA LEU A 618 29.24 22.54 -0.67
C LEU A 618 29.96 23.78 -0.20
N ASN A 619 29.25 24.73 0.43
CA ASN A 619 29.84 25.92 1.00
C ASN A 619 30.85 25.59 2.11
N ASP A 620 30.54 24.63 3.00
CA ASP A 620 31.49 24.17 4.03
C ASP A 620 32.74 23.53 3.44
N LEU A 621 32.60 22.69 2.41
CA LEU A 621 33.73 22.10 1.70
C LEU A 621 34.60 23.18 1.02
N GLN A 622 34.01 24.17 0.39
CA GLN A 622 34.73 25.30 -0.23
C GLN A 622 35.46 26.14 0.82
N ASP A 623 34.85 26.39 1.98
CA ASP A 623 35.48 27.09 3.10
C ASP A 623 36.65 26.30 3.70
N ARG A 624 36.55 25.00 3.80
CA ARG A 624 37.64 24.10 4.23
C ARG A 624 38.77 24.11 3.21
N TYR A 625 38.46 24.00 1.91
CA TYR A 625 39.45 24.08 0.85
C TYR A 625 40.24 25.41 0.87
N ALA A 626 39.55 26.53 1.08
CA ALA A 626 40.16 27.84 1.12
C ALA A 626 41.15 28.02 2.34
N LYS A 627 40.92 27.27 3.42
CA LYS A 627 41.73 27.32 4.65
C LYS A 627 42.83 26.27 4.72
N GLU A 628 42.78 25.26 3.87
CA GLU A 628 43.73 24.13 3.88
C GLU A 628 45.08 24.57 3.25
N GLU A 629 46.20 24.27 3.90
CA GLU A 629 47.54 24.57 3.40
C GLU A 629 48.28 23.33 2.86
N ASN A 630 47.78 22.12 3.13
CA ASN A 630 48.36 20.88 2.67
C ASN A 630 47.85 20.52 1.27
N ASP A 631 48.76 20.40 0.30
CA ASP A 631 48.40 20.15 -1.10
C ASP A 631 47.68 18.81 -1.32
N GLU A 632 47.98 17.75 -0.58
CA GLU A 632 47.35 16.45 -0.69
C GLU A 632 45.90 16.48 -0.19
N LYS A 633 45.65 17.16 0.92
CA LYS A 633 44.31 17.37 1.45
C LYS A 633 43.50 18.32 0.60
N LYS A 634 44.12 19.32 -0.02
CA LYS A 634 43.45 20.17 -1.01
C LYS A 634 42.92 19.37 -2.18
N TYR A 635 43.74 18.44 -2.69
CA TYR A 635 43.30 17.60 -3.82
C TYR A 635 42.07 16.74 -3.44
N THR A 636 42.08 16.15 -2.24
CA THR A 636 40.91 15.38 -1.72
C THR A 636 39.68 16.28 -1.61
N LEU A 637 39.81 17.49 -1.08
CA LEU A 637 38.69 18.44 -0.97
C LEU A 637 38.18 18.91 -2.34
N GLU A 638 39.04 19.02 -3.35
CA GLU A 638 38.65 19.35 -4.72
C GLU A 638 37.80 18.23 -5.35
N ASP A 639 38.17 16.96 -5.11
CA ASP A 639 37.36 15.82 -5.53
C ASP A 639 36.00 15.77 -4.81
N GLU A 640 35.96 16.03 -3.48
CA GLU A 640 34.73 16.10 -2.69
C GLU A 640 33.81 17.25 -3.18
N ILE A 641 34.36 18.42 -3.50
CA ILE A 641 33.64 19.55 -4.07
C ILE A 641 33.03 19.19 -5.42
N THR A 642 33.81 18.53 -6.29
CA THR A 642 33.35 18.09 -7.61
C THR A 642 32.20 17.11 -7.50
N ALA A 643 32.36 16.08 -6.67
CA ALA A 643 31.31 15.10 -6.40
C ALA A 643 30.03 15.76 -5.84
N LYS A 644 30.18 16.74 -4.93
CA LYS A 644 29.03 17.48 -4.40
C LYS A 644 28.33 18.33 -5.44
N GLN A 645 29.06 18.94 -6.38
CA GLN A 645 28.50 19.70 -7.51
C GLN A 645 27.73 18.76 -8.46
N GLU A 646 28.25 17.57 -8.74
CA GLU A 646 27.54 16.55 -9.53
C GLU A 646 26.26 16.08 -8.84
N MET A 647 26.29 15.88 -7.50
CA MET A 647 25.07 15.57 -6.74
C MET A 647 24.04 16.69 -6.82
N ILE A 648 24.44 17.97 -6.74
CA ILE A 648 23.53 19.10 -6.89
C ILE A 648 22.92 19.11 -8.29
N ALA A 649 23.71 18.88 -9.32
CA ALA A 649 23.19 18.80 -10.70
C ALA A 649 22.16 17.67 -10.86
N SER A 650 22.43 16.49 -10.28
CA SER A 650 21.48 15.37 -10.33
C SER A 650 20.19 15.62 -9.53
N VAL A 651 20.25 16.46 -8.49
CA VAL A 651 19.05 16.85 -7.72
C VAL A 651 18.17 17.81 -8.55
N GLU A 652 18.77 18.66 -9.43
CA GLU A 652 17.99 19.53 -10.31
C GLU A 652 17.14 18.74 -11.31
N ASP A 653 17.57 17.54 -11.72
CA ASP A 653 16.76 16.63 -12.54
C ASP A 653 15.51 16.12 -11.78
N GLY A 654 15.57 16.02 -10.45
CA GLY A 654 14.45 15.65 -9.57
C GLY A 654 13.60 16.84 -9.08
N LYS A 655 13.67 17.98 -9.73
CA LYS A 655 12.95 19.20 -9.34
C LYS A 655 11.44 19.03 -9.30
N TRP A 656 10.90 18.24 -10.21
CA TRP A 656 9.49 18.12 -10.42
C TRP A 656 8.92 16.83 -9.81
N ALA A 657 7.86 16.93 -9.04
CA ALA A 657 6.98 15.80 -8.73
C ALA A 657 6.08 15.50 -9.94
N ILE A 658 5.61 16.56 -10.64
CA ILE A 658 4.92 16.45 -11.92
C ILE A 658 5.57 17.47 -12.86
N SER A 659 6.31 17.00 -13.88
CA SER A 659 7.02 17.84 -14.81
C SER A 659 6.09 18.47 -15.86
N PRO A 660 6.47 19.62 -16.50
CA PRO A 660 5.74 20.14 -17.64
C PRO A 660 5.65 19.13 -18.79
N GLU A 661 6.71 18.37 -19.02
CA GLU A 661 6.81 17.35 -20.05
C GLU A 661 5.86 16.18 -19.76
N SER A 662 5.84 15.69 -18.51
CA SER A 662 4.90 14.63 -18.08
C SER A 662 3.44 15.06 -18.29
N ILE A 663 3.09 16.30 -17.97
CA ILE A 663 1.75 16.84 -18.18
C ILE A 663 1.39 16.84 -19.67
N GLU A 664 2.29 17.30 -20.55
CA GLU A 664 2.05 17.37 -21.99
C GLU A 664 1.83 15.97 -22.60
N ILE A 665 2.73 15.01 -22.26
CA ILE A 665 2.68 13.62 -22.74
C ILE A 665 1.41 12.95 -22.25
N TYR A 666 1.14 13.02 -20.94
CA TYR A 666 -0.03 12.40 -20.34
C TYR A 666 -1.34 12.93 -20.94
N ARG A 667 -1.51 14.23 -21.04
CA ARG A 667 -2.73 14.84 -21.60
C ARG A 667 -2.95 14.45 -23.05
N LYS A 668 -1.90 14.46 -23.86
CA LYS A 668 -1.99 14.02 -25.26
C LYS A 668 -2.42 12.56 -25.37
N ALA A 669 -1.91 11.69 -24.51
CA ALA A 669 -2.32 10.29 -24.44
C ALA A 669 -3.76 10.16 -23.91
N ALA A 670 -4.10 10.87 -22.84
CA ALA A 670 -5.42 10.84 -22.22
C ALA A 670 -6.57 11.39 -23.11
N GLU A 671 -6.27 12.20 -24.14
CA GLU A 671 -7.25 12.56 -25.18
C GLU A 671 -7.76 11.34 -25.98
N GLN A 672 -6.96 10.27 -26.01
CA GLN A 672 -7.29 9.01 -26.70
C GLN A 672 -7.81 7.94 -25.71
N MET A 673 -8.03 8.34 -24.45
CA MET A 673 -8.48 7.45 -23.39
C MET A 673 -9.85 6.86 -23.71
N THR A 674 -9.95 5.56 -23.49
CA THR A 674 -11.21 4.82 -23.47
C THR A 674 -11.25 3.95 -22.23
N ILE A 675 -12.38 3.91 -21.56
CA ILE A 675 -12.62 2.89 -20.52
C ILE A 675 -13.42 1.79 -21.25
N PRO A 676 -12.78 0.65 -21.52
CA PRO A 676 -13.39 -0.39 -22.32
C PRO A 676 -14.61 -0.97 -21.59
N TYR A 677 -15.52 -1.53 -22.38
CA TYR A 677 -16.61 -2.33 -21.82
C TYR A 677 -16.05 -3.59 -21.16
N GLN A 678 -16.67 -4.08 -20.08
CA GLN A 678 -16.25 -5.35 -19.50
C GLN A 678 -16.54 -6.48 -20.50
N SER A 679 -15.47 -7.08 -21.03
CA SER A 679 -15.60 -8.19 -21.97
C SER A 679 -16.35 -9.37 -21.34
N LYS A 680 -17.28 -9.97 -22.07
CA LYS A 680 -17.95 -11.19 -21.66
C LYS A 680 -16.99 -12.39 -21.57
N PHE A 681 -15.83 -12.30 -22.20
CA PHE A 681 -14.76 -13.29 -22.09
C PHE A 681 -14.09 -13.32 -20.71
N SER A 682 -14.25 -12.27 -19.91
CA SER A 682 -13.72 -12.18 -18.54
C SER A 682 -14.80 -12.06 -17.46
N SER A 683 -16.10 -12.23 -17.81
CA SER A 683 -17.20 -12.02 -16.86
C SER A 683 -17.74 -13.32 -16.25
N ASN A 684 -18.10 -13.26 -14.97
CA ASN A 684 -19.03 -14.17 -14.26
C ASN A 684 -18.79 -15.69 -14.38
N GLY A 685 -17.54 -16.13 -14.27
CA GLY A 685 -17.20 -17.57 -14.27
C GLY A 685 -17.01 -18.18 -15.65
N SER A 686 -17.12 -17.39 -16.71
CA SER A 686 -16.64 -17.74 -18.04
C SER A 686 -15.14 -17.49 -18.09
N ASP A 687 -14.34 -18.54 -18.27
CA ASP A 687 -12.92 -18.43 -18.57
C ASP A 687 -12.70 -18.31 -20.09
N GLY A 688 -13.43 -17.39 -20.71
CA GLY A 688 -13.39 -17.21 -22.15
C GLY A 688 -12.01 -16.87 -22.69
N PHE A 689 -11.25 -16.02 -21.98
CA PHE A 689 -9.87 -15.74 -22.37
C PHE A 689 -8.94 -16.94 -22.13
N GLY A 690 -9.13 -17.75 -21.11
CA GLY A 690 -8.43 -19.02 -20.92
C GLY A 690 -8.70 -19.97 -22.07
N MET A 691 -9.96 -20.14 -22.48
CA MET A 691 -10.31 -20.97 -23.65
C MET A 691 -9.69 -20.45 -24.95
N LEU A 692 -9.64 -19.11 -25.15
CA LEU A 692 -8.93 -18.53 -26.30
C LEU A 692 -7.42 -18.81 -26.23
N SER A 693 -6.82 -18.69 -25.04
CA SER A 693 -5.40 -18.98 -24.83
C SER A 693 -5.06 -20.45 -25.11
N ASP A 694 -5.91 -21.39 -24.70
CA ASP A 694 -5.73 -22.82 -25.01
C ASP A 694 -5.73 -23.07 -26.52
N VAL A 695 -6.63 -22.42 -27.26
CA VAL A 695 -6.66 -22.50 -28.74
C VAL A 695 -5.36 -21.92 -29.33
N ILE A 696 -4.92 -20.75 -28.82
CA ILE A 696 -3.70 -20.10 -29.31
C ILE A 696 -2.49 -20.99 -29.05
N LEU A 697 -2.35 -21.54 -27.85
CA LEU A 697 -1.27 -22.47 -27.52
C LEU A 697 -1.27 -23.71 -28.45
N GLN A 698 -2.46 -24.24 -28.76
CA GLN A 698 -2.56 -25.40 -29.67
C GLN A 698 -2.00 -25.12 -31.07
N TYR A 699 -2.15 -23.88 -31.58
CA TYR A 699 -1.79 -23.53 -32.96
C TYR A 699 -0.48 -22.72 -33.07
N CYS A 700 -0.02 -22.12 -31.97
CA CYS A 700 1.06 -21.13 -32.00
C CYS A 700 2.26 -21.48 -31.12
N ALA A 701 2.21 -22.55 -30.29
CA ALA A 701 3.33 -22.90 -29.39
C ALA A 701 4.66 -23.16 -30.12
N ASP A 702 4.58 -23.76 -31.30
CA ASP A 702 5.78 -24.07 -32.13
C ASP A 702 5.88 -23.12 -33.37
N GLY A 703 5.14 -22.02 -33.37
CA GLY A 703 5.00 -21.07 -34.48
C GLY A 703 3.60 -21.12 -35.11
N LEU A 704 3.32 -20.23 -36.07
CA LEU A 704 2.03 -20.16 -36.78
C LEU A 704 2.26 -20.27 -38.30
N GLU A 705 1.98 -21.43 -38.86
CA GLU A 705 2.08 -21.64 -40.31
C GLU A 705 0.93 -20.93 -41.06
N GLU A 706 1.22 -20.33 -42.24
CA GLU A 706 0.17 -19.69 -43.07
C GLU A 706 -1.02 -20.62 -43.39
N SER A 707 -0.74 -21.94 -43.52
CA SER A 707 -1.77 -22.95 -43.79
C SER A 707 -2.72 -23.18 -42.60
N GLU A 708 -2.31 -22.83 -41.37
CA GLU A 708 -3.04 -23.05 -40.13
C GLU A 708 -3.86 -21.84 -39.70
N VAL A 709 -3.61 -20.65 -40.26
CA VAL A 709 -4.34 -19.40 -39.94
C VAL A 709 -5.85 -19.58 -40.01
N ASN A 710 -6.35 -20.27 -41.06
CA ASN A 710 -7.80 -20.50 -41.20
C ASN A 710 -8.35 -21.44 -40.10
N ALA A 711 -7.58 -22.42 -39.67
CA ALA A 711 -7.99 -23.34 -38.63
C ALA A 711 -8.00 -22.64 -37.25
N LEU A 712 -6.97 -21.84 -36.95
CA LEU A 712 -6.92 -20.99 -35.77
C LEU A 712 -8.16 -20.08 -35.69
N ILE A 713 -8.45 -19.32 -36.75
CA ILE A 713 -9.61 -18.42 -36.81
C ILE A 713 -10.93 -19.17 -36.60
N HIS A 714 -11.07 -20.37 -37.20
CA HIS A 714 -12.27 -21.19 -37.01
C HIS A 714 -12.45 -21.59 -35.54
N GLU A 715 -11.40 -22.02 -34.86
CA GLU A 715 -11.46 -22.40 -33.43
C GLU A 715 -11.69 -21.21 -32.52
N LEU A 716 -11.04 -20.05 -32.78
CA LEU A 716 -11.32 -18.81 -32.04
C LEU A 716 -12.79 -18.39 -32.15
N ASN A 717 -13.41 -18.47 -33.36
CA ASN A 717 -14.83 -18.21 -33.53
C ASN A 717 -15.69 -19.22 -32.76
N ARG A 718 -15.30 -20.50 -32.75
CA ARG A 718 -16.05 -21.51 -31.98
C ARG A 718 -16.04 -21.19 -30.48
N VAL A 719 -14.94 -20.71 -29.93
CA VAL A 719 -14.87 -20.25 -28.52
C VAL A 719 -15.73 -19.00 -28.34
N ALA A 720 -15.67 -18.04 -29.27
CA ALA A 720 -16.50 -16.85 -29.21
C ALA A 720 -18.01 -17.17 -29.19
N ASP A 721 -18.45 -18.09 -30.04
CA ASP A 721 -19.84 -18.56 -30.06
C ASP A 721 -20.23 -19.27 -28.75
N MET A 722 -19.32 -20.05 -28.16
CA MET A 722 -19.55 -20.70 -26.86
C MET A 722 -19.73 -19.66 -25.75
N VAL A 723 -18.80 -18.70 -25.62
CA VAL A 723 -18.85 -17.62 -24.62
C VAL A 723 -20.15 -16.82 -24.78
N TYR A 724 -20.56 -16.51 -26.03
CA TYR A 724 -21.82 -15.83 -26.30
C TYR A 724 -23.03 -16.64 -25.81
N MET A 725 -23.08 -17.96 -26.10
CA MET A 725 -24.18 -18.83 -25.68
C MET A 725 -24.24 -19.05 -24.15
N GLU A 726 -23.09 -19.01 -23.46
CA GLU A 726 -23.04 -19.15 -22.00
C GLU A 726 -23.55 -17.89 -21.28
N ASN A 727 -23.43 -16.73 -21.91
CA ASN A 727 -23.87 -15.46 -21.36
C ASN A 727 -25.31 -15.09 -21.70
N HIS A 728 -26.02 -15.89 -22.52
CA HIS A 728 -27.41 -15.70 -22.95
C HIS A 728 -28.25 -16.94 -22.74
#